data_9f0a83cf8717f4737b361136a078deab
#
_entry.id   9f0a83cf8717f4737b361136a078deab
#
_cell.length_a   1.000
_cell.length_b   1.000
_cell.length_c   1.000
_cell.angle_alpha   90.00
_cell.angle_beta   90.00
_cell.angle_gamma   90.00
#
_symmetry.space_group_name_H-M   'P 1'
#
loop_
_entity.id
_entity.type
_entity.pdbx_description
1 polymer ?
#
loop_
_entity_poly.entity_id
_entity_poly.type
_entity_poly.pdbx_seq_one_letter_code
_entity_poly.pdbx_strand_id
1 'polypeptide(L)'
;MSDFEYDHLMRELEDLERLYPDLQSPDSPTQRVGSDLDQGVGANAEPAVRKEFAQYPHKYPMLSLGNTYNIGEIEDFVHRAEKDLGDVRFTYSCELKFDGTAICLTYRNGVLFRALTRGDGVVGDDVTANALRISNIPERLKGSGWPGEFEIRGEVLMPYESFDRLNKEREDNEDPPFANPRNAASGSLKLLDPSEVARRGLMCTLYHIPSQGVSFATHDEALNAAASWGLPVSDKRRIVHGIDEIEEYIRYWDTERKFLPYATDGIVIKINELAYQKALGYTAKSPRWAVAFKFQAEEARTKLLSITYQVGRTGAVTPVANLSPVQLAGTVVKRATLNNQDFIRQMDIRVGDTVTVVKGGEIIPKIIDVDLSQRPAGASRPVFPEVCPDCGTALVKEEGEAKWFCPNIDGCPTQIKGKLVHFLSRKAMNVLAGDATIEQMYNLGLVRTPADFYSLTKGQLLMLDGWKEKSAQRFLSSLEASRKVTFDHVLFALGIRYVGETTAKEIARHFGDIDAVAAATRERLLEVQDVGEVIADSVYEYFRDRKHLEDIDRLKAAGIRFSMENGAAASDALAGMTIVISGNFSVSRDEMKRLIEANGGRNSSSVSGKTSYLLAGSKPGPEKMKKAEELGVKVIGENEFRAMIPSAATGSGQAEAEPDLFSGLL
;
A
#
# COMPACT_ATOMS: atom_id res chain seq x y z
N MET A 1 -2.60 -16.88 -0.03
CA MET A 1 -3.36 -16.80 1.23
C MET A 1 -4.63 -16.03 0.94
N SER A 2 -5.80 -16.50 1.35
CA SER A 2 -7.05 -15.74 1.26
C SER A 2 -7.12 -14.70 2.38
N ASP A 3 -7.99 -13.69 2.24
CA ASP A 3 -8.23 -12.74 3.32
C ASP A 3 -8.69 -13.47 4.59
N PHE A 4 -9.52 -14.52 4.43
CA PHE A 4 -9.95 -15.39 5.53
C PHE A 4 -8.76 -16.10 6.20
N GLU A 5 -7.85 -16.72 5.42
CA GLU A 5 -6.64 -17.38 5.96
C GLU A 5 -5.70 -16.37 6.62
N TYR A 6 -5.53 -15.19 6.01
CA TYR A 6 -4.73 -14.11 6.58
C TYR A 6 -5.31 -13.61 7.90
N ASP A 7 -6.61 -13.32 7.93
CA ASP A 7 -7.30 -12.87 9.14
C ASP A 7 -7.31 -13.95 10.24
N HIS A 8 -7.38 -15.25 9.86
CA HIS A 8 -7.29 -16.37 10.81
C HIS A 8 -5.90 -16.45 11.45
N LEU A 9 -4.83 -16.38 10.65
CA LEU A 9 -3.46 -16.34 11.14
C LEU A 9 -3.18 -15.10 11.98
N MET A 10 -3.75 -13.96 11.59
CA MET A 10 -3.65 -12.72 12.38
C MET A 10 -4.29 -12.86 13.75
N ARG A 11 -5.46 -13.52 13.84
CA ARG A 11 -6.11 -13.79 15.13
C ARG A 11 -5.30 -14.78 15.98
N GLU A 12 -4.79 -15.84 15.36
CA GLU A 12 -3.92 -16.80 16.07
C GLU A 12 -2.69 -16.07 16.62
N LEU A 13 -2.09 -15.18 15.86
CA LEU A 13 -0.97 -14.35 16.32
C LEU A 13 -1.39 -13.39 17.45
N GLU A 14 -2.54 -12.72 17.35
CA GLU A 14 -3.07 -11.86 18.42
C GLU A 14 -3.34 -12.65 19.71
N ASP A 15 -3.85 -13.88 19.61
CA ASP A 15 -4.08 -14.78 20.75
C ASP A 15 -2.76 -15.24 21.38
N LEU A 16 -1.76 -15.59 20.57
CA LEU A 16 -0.42 -15.94 21.04
C LEU A 16 0.27 -14.77 21.73
N GLU A 17 0.22 -13.57 21.15
CA GLU A 17 0.78 -12.36 21.77
C GLU A 17 0.09 -12.00 23.09
N ARG A 18 -1.20 -12.29 23.22
CA ARG A 18 -1.95 -12.11 24.47
C ARG A 18 -1.55 -13.13 25.53
N LEU A 19 -1.28 -14.38 25.13
CA LEU A 19 -0.83 -15.45 26.02
C LEU A 19 0.63 -15.28 26.45
N TYR A 20 1.45 -14.71 25.59
CA TYR A 20 2.88 -14.51 25.78
C TYR A 20 3.30 -13.05 25.53
N PRO A 21 2.88 -12.10 26.40
CA PRO A 21 3.14 -10.67 26.19
C PRO A 21 4.63 -10.32 26.08
N ASP A 22 5.49 -11.09 26.72
CA ASP A 22 6.95 -10.90 26.68
C ASP A 22 7.59 -11.23 25.33
N LEU A 23 6.88 -11.95 24.44
CA LEU A 23 7.32 -12.28 23.09
C LEU A 23 6.72 -11.33 22.03
N GLN A 24 5.85 -10.41 22.43
CA GLN A 24 5.24 -9.45 21.51
C GLN A 24 6.30 -8.52 20.90
N SER A 25 6.38 -8.52 19.57
CA SER A 25 7.28 -7.62 18.83
C SER A 25 6.58 -6.31 18.50
N PRO A 26 7.24 -5.14 18.64
CA PRO A 26 6.73 -3.87 18.13
C PRO A 26 6.53 -3.87 16.60
N ASP A 27 7.19 -4.77 15.90
CA ASP A 27 7.11 -4.95 14.44
C ASP A 27 6.06 -5.98 14.02
N SER A 28 5.34 -6.56 14.98
CA SER A 28 4.27 -7.50 14.69
C SER A 28 3.23 -6.88 13.75
N PRO A 29 2.74 -7.63 12.73
CA PRO A 29 1.66 -7.16 11.87
C PRO A 29 0.36 -6.90 12.64
N THR A 30 0.21 -7.40 13.87
CA THR A 30 -0.90 -7.08 14.77
C THR A 30 -0.86 -5.64 15.28
N GLN A 31 0.30 -5.00 15.23
CA GLN A 31 0.53 -3.63 15.72
C GLN A 31 0.50 -2.57 14.59
N ARG A 32 0.30 -2.97 13.33
CA ARG A 32 0.35 -2.06 12.18
C ARG A 32 -0.97 -2.00 11.42
N VAL A 33 -1.39 -0.80 11.00
CA VAL A 33 -2.50 -0.58 10.06
C VAL A 33 -1.97 -0.73 8.64
N GLY A 34 -2.73 -1.38 7.76
CA GLY A 34 -2.38 -1.45 6.33
C GLY A 34 -2.30 -0.07 5.70
N SER A 35 -1.29 0.19 4.87
CA SER A 35 -1.05 1.51 4.25
C SER A 35 -1.64 1.61 2.84
N ASP A 36 -2.31 2.73 2.55
CA ASP A 36 -2.74 3.12 1.18
C ASP A 36 -1.66 3.91 0.45
N LEU A 37 -0.59 4.33 1.15
CA LEU A 37 0.50 5.12 0.57
C LEU A 37 1.30 4.29 -0.45
N ASP A 38 1.35 2.96 -0.26
CA ASP A 38 2.06 2.01 -1.12
C ASP A 38 1.19 1.31 -2.16
N GLN A 39 -0.14 1.51 -2.13
CA GLN A 39 -0.99 1.01 -3.21
C GLN A 39 -0.75 1.89 -4.44
N GLY A 40 0.26 1.49 -5.23
CA GLY A 40 0.51 2.08 -6.53
C GLY A 40 -0.79 2.07 -7.33
N VAL A 41 -1.22 3.24 -7.78
CA VAL A 41 -2.22 3.39 -8.81
C VAL A 41 -1.86 2.39 -9.90
N GLY A 42 -2.80 1.53 -10.28
CA GLY A 42 -2.59 0.50 -11.28
C GLY A 42 -1.85 1.03 -12.49
N ALA A 43 -1.06 0.18 -13.12
CA ALA A 43 -0.01 0.44 -14.10
C ALA A 43 -0.38 1.29 -15.35
N ASN A 44 -1.50 1.98 -15.36
CA ASN A 44 -2.07 2.65 -16.53
C ASN A 44 -2.51 4.10 -16.31
N ALA A 45 -1.95 4.82 -15.34
CA ALA A 45 -2.18 6.27 -15.29
C ALA A 45 -1.21 6.98 -16.24
N GLU A 46 -1.73 7.72 -17.23
CA GLU A 46 -0.94 8.56 -18.11
C GLU A 46 0.00 9.48 -17.33
N PRO A 47 1.25 9.68 -17.83
CA PRO A 47 2.25 10.45 -17.11
C PRO A 47 2.04 11.96 -17.32
N ALA A 48 1.22 12.59 -16.51
CA ALA A 48 1.42 14.00 -16.21
C ALA A 48 2.61 14.13 -15.26
N VAL A 49 3.38 15.23 -15.36
CA VAL A 49 4.42 15.58 -14.38
C VAL A 49 3.77 15.53 -12.99
N ARG A 50 4.03 14.47 -12.21
CA ARG A 50 3.39 14.28 -10.91
C ARG A 50 4.04 15.25 -9.93
N LYS A 51 3.31 16.28 -9.54
CA LYS A 51 3.48 16.86 -8.21
C LYS A 51 2.98 15.79 -7.25
N GLU A 52 3.79 15.35 -6.33
CA GLU A 52 3.35 14.48 -5.23
C GLU A 52 2.26 15.21 -4.46
N PHE A 53 1.24 14.48 -4.01
CA PHE A 53 0.25 15.06 -3.11
C PHE A 53 0.96 15.45 -1.81
N ALA A 54 0.69 16.66 -1.30
CA ALA A 54 1.17 17.05 0.02
C ALA A 54 0.58 16.08 1.06
N GLN A 55 1.40 15.67 2.01
CA GLN A 55 1.00 14.73 3.06
C GLN A 55 0.77 15.47 4.38
N TYR A 56 -0.29 15.11 5.07
CA TYR A 56 -0.63 15.69 6.38
C TYR A 56 -1.01 14.62 7.39
N PRO A 57 -0.65 14.80 8.67
CA PRO A 57 -1.06 13.90 9.72
C PRO A 57 -2.57 14.01 9.98
N HIS A 58 -3.21 12.86 10.23
CA HIS A 58 -4.57 12.82 10.73
C HIS A 58 -4.62 13.34 12.17
N LYS A 59 -5.67 14.11 12.49
CA LYS A 59 -5.90 14.58 13.85
C LYS A 59 -6.20 13.42 14.81
N TYR A 60 -6.89 12.41 14.30
CA TYR A 60 -7.18 11.15 14.97
C TYR A 60 -6.76 10.00 14.04
N PRO A 61 -6.12 8.92 14.53
CA PRO A 61 -5.69 7.81 13.67
C PRO A 61 -6.87 7.17 12.90
N MET A 62 -6.65 6.83 11.64
CA MET A 62 -7.60 6.07 10.82
C MET A 62 -7.30 4.58 10.92
N LEU A 63 -7.92 3.92 11.89
CA LEU A 63 -7.71 2.51 12.19
C LEU A 63 -8.51 1.59 11.25
N SER A 64 -8.06 0.36 11.12
CA SER A 64 -8.81 -0.71 10.45
C SER A 64 -9.90 -1.27 11.37
N LEU A 65 -10.83 -2.06 10.83
CA LEU A 65 -11.80 -2.82 11.63
C LEU A 65 -11.33 -4.28 11.75
N GLY A 66 -11.64 -4.92 12.87
CA GLY A 66 -11.54 -6.37 12.99
C GLY A 66 -12.58 -7.03 12.08
N ASN A 67 -12.21 -8.09 11.35
CA ASN A 67 -13.13 -8.82 10.47
C ASN A 67 -13.74 -10.02 11.18
N THR A 68 -15.01 -10.33 10.87
CA THR A 68 -15.73 -11.54 11.27
C THR A 68 -16.37 -12.16 10.03
N TYR A 69 -16.59 -13.48 10.06
CA TYR A 69 -17.06 -14.24 8.90
C TYR A 69 -18.26 -15.15 9.22
N ASN A 70 -18.63 -15.28 10.49
CA ASN A 70 -19.78 -16.05 10.94
C ASN A 70 -20.42 -15.40 12.17
N ILE A 71 -21.65 -15.82 12.48
CA ILE A 71 -22.44 -15.24 13.58
C ILE A 71 -21.79 -15.49 14.94
N GLY A 72 -21.16 -16.65 15.17
CA GLY A 72 -20.48 -16.95 16.44
C GLY A 72 -19.37 -15.94 16.78
N GLU A 73 -18.64 -15.45 15.77
CA GLU A 73 -17.64 -14.41 15.98
C GLU A 73 -18.23 -13.04 16.32
N ILE A 74 -19.47 -12.77 15.87
CA ILE A 74 -20.22 -11.58 16.28
C ILE A 74 -20.72 -11.76 17.70
N GLU A 75 -21.19 -12.95 18.09
CA GLU A 75 -21.58 -13.27 19.47
C GLU A 75 -20.39 -13.05 20.41
N ASP A 76 -19.20 -13.47 20.03
CA ASP A 76 -17.97 -13.22 20.79
C ASP A 76 -17.66 -11.72 20.93
N PHE A 77 -17.92 -10.92 19.88
CA PHE A 77 -17.76 -9.47 19.94
C PHE A 77 -18.79 -8.86 20.93
N VAL A 78 -20.03 -9.27 20.85
CA VAL A 78 -21.12 -8.82 21.74
C VAL A 78 -20.79 -9.17 23.20
N HIS A 79 -20.44 -10.43 23.49
CA HIS A 79 -20.09 -10.89 24.83
C HIS A 79 -18.87 -10.17 25.42
N ARG A 80 -17.85 -9.88 24.60
CA ARG A 80 -16.70 -9.09 25.06
C ARG A 80 -17.11 -7.67 25.44
N ALA A 81 -17.95 -7.04 24.63
CA ALA A 81 -18.44 -5.68 24.89
C ALA A 81 -19.28 -5.65 26.18
N GLU A 82 -20.19 -6.60 26.37
CA GLU A 82 -21.00 -6.75 27.59
C GLU A 82 -20.11 -6.97 28.82
N LYS A 83 -19.13 -7.86 28.73
CA LYS A 83 -18.17 -8.10 29.81
C LYS A 83 -17.36 -6.89 30.20
N ASP A 84 -16.85 -6.14 29.22
CA ASP A 84 -15.98 -4.99 29.45
C ASP A 84 -16.78 -3.77 29.96
N LEU A 85 -18.05 -3.61 29.56
CA LEU A 85 -18.92 -2.51 29.98
C LEU A 85 -19.72 -2.82 31.28
N GLY A 86 -19.86 -4.09 31.65
CA GLY A 86 -20.64 -4.54 32.80
C GLY A 86 -22.15 -4.53 32.52
N ASP A 87 -22.96 -4.43 33.59
CA ASP A 87 -24.43 -4.52 33.52
C ASP A 87 -25.05 -3.20 33.02
N VAL A 88 -24.73 -2.82 31.79
CA VAL A 88 -25.31 -1.65 31.12
C VAL A 88 -26.05 -2.06 29.84
N ARG A 89 -27.09 -1.32 29.50
CA ARG A 89 -27.81 -1.51 28.23
C ARG A 89 -27.22 -0.58 27.19
N PHE A 90 -26.95 -1.10 26.00
CA PHE A 90 -26.49 -0.33 24.84
C PHE A 90 -27.12 -0.90 23.57
N THR A 91 -27.00 -0.12 22.49
CA THR A 91 -27.53 -0.46 21.18
C THR A 91 -26.40 -0.56 20.16
N TYR A 92 -26.69 -1.16 19.03
CA TYR A 92 -25.75 -1.28 17.92
C TYR A 92 -26.24 -0.49 16.71
N SER A 93 -25.33 0.19 16.03
CA SER A 93 -25.53 0.72 14.67
C SER A 93 -25.01 -0.32 13.68
N CYS A 94 -25.89 -0.89 12.88
CA CYS A 94 -25.54 -1.74 11.75
C CYS A 94 -25.53 -0.91 10.48
N GLU A 95 -24.44 -0.97 9.71
CA GLU A 95 -24.21 -0.18 8.52
C GLU A 95 -23.63 -1.04 7.41
N LEU A 96 -23.79 -0.61 6.14
CA LEU A 96 -23.13 -1.27 5.02
C LEU A 96 -21.62 -1.02 5.10
N LYS A 97 -20.84 -2.06 4.84
CA LYS A 97 -19.40 -1.95 4.62
C LYS A 97 -19.16 -1.62 3.15
N PHE A 98 -18.93 -0.35 2.88
CA PHE A 98 -18.68 0.14 1.53
C PHE A 98 -17.31 -0.30 1.04
N ASP A 99 -17.24 -0.71 -0.24
CA ASP A 99 -16.01 -1.15 -0.89
C ASP A 99 -15.48 -0.07 -1.84
N GLY A 100 -14.64 0.81 -1.29
CA GLY A 100 -14.08 1.96 -1.98
C GLY A 100 -12.70 2.35 -1.47
N THR A 101 -12.44 3.64 -1.41
CA THR A 101 -11.24 4.20 -0.81
C THR A 101 -11.59 5.17 0.30
N ALA A 102 -10.99 4.96 1.47
CA ALA A 102 -11.30 5.74 2.65
C ALA A 102 -10.86 7.21 2.52
N ILE A 103 -11.68 8.12 3.02
CA ILE A 103 -11.43 9.56 3.03
C ILE A 103 -11.76 10.16 4.40
N CYS A 104 -10.97 11.15 4.82
CA CYS A 104 -11.20 11.97 5.99
C CYS A 104 -11.43 13.42 5.56
N LEU A 105 -12.61 13.97 5.83
CA LEU A 105 -12.96 15.35 5.52
C LEU A 105 -12.91 16.19 6.79
N THR A 106 -12.16 17.29 6.76
CA THR A 106 -12.12 18.28 7.83
C THR A 106 -12.91 19.52 7.40
N TYR A 107 -13.94 19.85 8.17
CA TYR A 107 -14.70 21.10 8.01
C TYR A 107 -14.31 22.10 9.07
N ARG A 108 -14.14 23.39 8.65
CA ARG A 108 -13.92 24.53 9.54
C ARG A 108 -14.94 25.62 9.27
N ASN A 109 -15.65 26.03 10.29
CA ASN A 109 -16.72 27.05 10.18
C ASN A 109 -17.69 26.74 9.03
N GLY A 110 -18.05 25.47 8.87
CA GLY A 110 -18.98 24.99 7.85
C GLY A 110 -18.43 24.94 6.41
N VAL A 111 -17.12 25.13 6.21
CA VAL A 111 -16.46 25.05 4.90
C VAL A 111 -15.49 23.87 4.89
N LEU A 112 -15.43 23.11 3.80
CA LEU A 112 -14.44 22.05 3.62
C LEU A 112 -13.04 22.66 3.60
N PHE A 113 -12.29 22.36 4.64
CA PHE A 113 -10.92 22.85 4.82
C PHE A 113 -9.90 21.89 4.22
N ARG A 114 -10.07 20.57 4.42
CA ARG A 114 -9.13 19.55 3.95
C ARG A 114 -9.81 18.21 3.75
N ALA A 115 -9.32 17.45 2.75
CA ALA A 115 -9.67 16.06 2.53
C ALA A 115 -8.38 15.24 2.42
N LEU A 116 -8.24 14.19 3.26
CA LEU A 116 -7.08 13.31 3.29
C LEU A 116 -7.48 11.89 2.94
N THR A 117 -6.62 11.17 2.20
CA THR A 117 -6.73 9.71 2.08
C THR A 117 -6.35 9.06 3.42
N ARG A 118 -6.66 7.77 3.63
CA ARG A 118 -6.26 7.06 4.85
C ARG A 118 -4.75 7.04 5.04
N GLY A 119 -3.99 6.86 3.96
CA GLY A 119 -2.55 6.66 4.03
C GLY A 119 -2.20 5.44 4.86
N ASP A 120 -1.23 5.58 5.76
CA ASP A 120 -0.82 4.56 6.74
C ASP A 120 -1.68 4.59 8.03
N GLY A 121 -2.74 5.38 8.03
CA GLY A 121 -3.61 5.61 9.20
C GLY A 121 -3.15 6.74 10.11
N VAL A 122 -1.91 7.22 9.98
CA VAL A 122 -1.35 8.35 10.73
C VAL A 122 -1.18 9.56 9.82
N VAL A 123 -0.73 9.36 8.57
CA VAL A 123 -0.49 10.39 7.56
C VAL A 123 -1.25 10.02 6.29
N GLY A 124 -1.92 10.98 5.65
CA GLY A 124 -2.64 10.80 4.40
C GLY A 124 -2.27 11.84 3.35
N ASP A 125 -2.53 11.51 2.07
CA ASP A 125 -2.35 12.43 0.94
C ASP A 125 -3.47 13.47 0.92
N ASP A 126 -3.14 14.74 0.70
CA ASP A 126 -4.10 15.83 0.55
C ASP A 126 -4.76 15.78 -0.84
N VAL A 127 -5.99 15.31 -0.85
CA VAL A 127 -6.83 15.20 -2.04
C VAL A 127 -7.96 16.22 -2.07
N THR A 128 -7.81 17.35 -1.36
CA THR A 128 -8.87 18.36 -1.19
C THR A 128 -9.41 18.87 -2.52
N ALA A 129 -8.53 19.21 -3.47
CA ALA A 129 -8.94 19.69 -4.78
C ALA A 129 -9.76 18.64 -5.56
N ASN A 130 -9.43 17.36 -5.39
CA ASN A 130 -10.12 16.23 -6.01
C ASN A 130 -11.46 15.94 -5.31
N ALA A 131 -11.48 15.97 -3.98
CA ALA A 131 -12.70 15.78 -3.19
C ALA A 131 -13.78 16.81 -3.51
N LEU A 132 -13.40 18.07 -3.77
CA LEU A 132 -14.29 19.14 -4.23
C LEU A 132 -14.90 18.88 -5.63
N ARG A 133 -14.41 17.91 -6.38
CA ARG A 133 -14.95 17.48 -7.67
C ARG A 133 -15.93 16.32 -7.56
N ILE A 134 -16.08 15.74 -6.38
CA ILE A 134 -17.09 14.72 -6.11
C ILE A 134 -18.40 15.41 -5.80
N SER A 135 -19.38 15.22 -6.66
CA SER A 135 -20.61 16.06 -6.72
C SER A 135 -21.43 16.06 -5.43
N ASN A 136 -21.35 15.01 -4.61
CA ASN A 136 -22.11 14.91 -3.36
C ASN A 136 -21.30 15.29 -2.10
N ILE A 137 -20.05 15.76 -2.24
CA ILE A 137 -19.30 16.37 -1.13
C ILE A 137 -19.57 17.88 -1.15
N PRO A 138 -20.27 18.45 -0.17
CA PRO A 138 -20.55 19.87 -0.14
C PRO A 138 -19.29 20.68 0.24
N GLU A 139 -18.97 21.71 -0.53
CA GLU A 139 -17.93 22.67 -0.14
C GLU A 139 -18.35 23.45 1.13
N ARG A 140 -19.66 23.77 1.26
CA ARG A 140 -20.25 24.45 2.41
C ARG A 140 -21.39 23.64 2.99
N LEU A 141 -21.38 23.49 4.30
CA LEU A 141 -22.45 22.82 5.03
C LEU A 141 -23.73 23.67 5.00
N LYS A 142 -24.86 22.98 5.07
CA LYS A 142 -26.21 23.58 5.15
C LYS A 142 -26.62 23.70 6.63
N GLY A 143 -27.62 24.55 6.88
CA GLY A 143 -28.19 24.69 8.21
C GLY A 143 -27.27 25.39 9.22
N SER A 144 -27.27 24.90 10.46
CA SER A 144 -26.49 25.41 11.59
C SER A 144 -26.24 24.30 12.61
N GLY A 145 -25.48 24.61 13.67
CA GLY A 145 -25.22 23.66 14.76
C GLY A 145 -24.03 22.72 14.54
N TRP A 146 -23.24 22.93 13.47
CA TRP A 146 -21.98 22.22 13.30
C TRP A 146 -20.91 22.77 14.25
N PRO A 147 -19.95 21.94 14.69
CA PRO A 147 -18.77 22.39 15.44
C PRO A 147 -17.91 23.36 14.62
N GLY A 148 -17.20 24.26 15.27
CA GLY A 148 -16.27 25.17 14.60
C GLY A 148 -15.21 24.46 13.75
N GLU A 149 -14.76 23.29 14.20
CA GLU A 149 -13.92 22.37 13.43
C GLU A 149 -14.26 20.92 13.82
N PHE A 150 -14.45 20.04 12.82
CA PHE A 150 -14.62 18.63 13.04
C PHE A 150 -14.11 17.81 11.84
N GLU A 151 -13.79 16.55 12.11
CA GLU A 151 -13.51 15.53 11.07
C GLU A 151 -14.70 14.61 10.89
N ILE A 152 -14.95 14.21 9.65
CA ILE A 152 -15.89 13.15 9.32
C ILE A 152 -15.24 12.20 8.30
N ARG A 153 -15.41 10.91 8.51
CA ARG A 153 -14.82 9.85 7.70
C ARG A 153 -15.83 9.15 6.85
N GLY A 154 -15.39 8.72 5.70
CA GLY A 154 -16.23 8.04 4.74
C GLY A 154 -15.46 7.23 3.75
N GLU A 155 -16.18 6.78 2.74
CA GLU A 155 -15.66 6.02 1.61
C GLU A 155 -16.00 6.74 0.32
N VAL A 156 -15.01 6.89 -0.56
CA VAL A 156 -15.20 7.33 -1.95
C VAL A 156 -15.38 6.06 -2.79
N LEU A 157 -16.48 6.03 -3.53
CA LEU A 157 -16.95 4.89 -4.29
C LEU A 157 -17.01 5.24 -5.78
N MET A 158 -16.89 4.23 -6.62
CA MET A 158 -17.24 4.32 -8.02
C MET A 158 -18.53 3.55 -8.26
N PRO A 159 -19.65 4.21 -8.61
CA PRO A 159 -20.89 3.52 -9.00
C PRO A 159 -20.63 2.58 -10.19
N TYR A 160 -21.36 1.48 -10.27
CA TYR A 160 -21.24 0.49 -11.35
C TYR A 160 -21.44 1.14 -12.73
N GLU A 161 -22.42 2.04 -12.88
CA GLU A 161 -22.63 2.79 -14.13
C GLU A 161 -21.39 3.58 -14.57
N SER A 162 -20.72 4.26 -13.64
CA SER A 162 -19.48 5.00 -13.91
C SER A 162 -18.34 4.06 -14.25
N PHE A 163 -18.24 2.92 -13.55
CA PHE A 163 -17.22 1.91 -13.77
C PHE A 163 -17.34 1.27 -15.16
N ASP A 164 -18.56 0.88 -15.57
CA ASP A 164 -18.83 0.27 -16.86
C ASP A 164 -18.56 1.26 -18.00
N ARG A 165 -18.99 2.53 -17.85
CA ARG A 165 -18.70 3.57 -18.81
C ARG A 165 -17.20 3.79 -18.99
N LEU A 166 -16.45 3.89 -17.91
CA LEU A 166 -15.00 4.09 -17.95
C LEU A 166 -14.27 2.89 -18.56
N ASN A 167 -14.67 1.66 -18.25
CA ASN A 167 -14.07 0.49 -18.85
C ASN A 167 -14.37 0.40 -20.35
N LYS A 168 -15.57 0.79 -20.78
CA LYS A 168 -15.87 0.89 -22.21
C LYS A 168 -15.01 1.95 -22.91
N GLU A 169 -14.84 3.14 -22.32
CA GLU A 169 -13.94 4.17 -22.85
C GLU A 169 -12.48 3.67 -22.96
N ARG A 170 -12.03 2.86 -22.01
CA ARG A 170 -10.68 2.25 -22.04
C ARG A 170 -10.55 1.21 -23.12
N GLU A 171 -11.56 0.33 -23.26
CA GLU A 171 -11.60 -0.67 -24.34
C GLU A 171 -11.60 0.00 -25.72
N ASP A 172 -12.39 1.07 -25.91
CA ASP A 172 -12.43 1.85 -27.15
C ASP A 172 -11.07 2.53 -27.47
N ASN A 173 -10.26 2.82 -26.45
CA ASN A 173 -8.91 3.36 -26.58
C ASN A 173 -7.80 2.30 -26.56
N GLU A 174 -8.14 1.00 -26.58
CA GLU A 174 -7.20 -0.13 -26.48
C GLU A 174 -6.40 -0.18 -25.15
N ASP A 175 -6.92 0.52 -24.11
CA ASP A 175 -6.36 0.50 -22.76
C ASP A 175 -6.88 -0.69 -21.95
N PRO A 176 -6.06 -1.28 -21.03
CA PRO A 176 -6.55 -2.32 -20.13
C PRO A 176 -7.66 -1.81 -19.21
N PRO A 177 -8.79 -2.52 -19.06
CA PRO A 177 -9.89 -2.11 -18.19
C PRO A 177 -9.47 -2.14 -16.71
N PHE A 178 -10.16 -1.34 -15.89
CA PHE A 178 -10.01 -1.43 -14.43
C PHE A 178 -10.51 -2.78 -13.91
N ALA A 179 -9.80 -3.33 -12.93
CA ALA A 179 -10.10 -4.66 -12.40
C ALA A 179 -11.41 -4.69 -11.57
N ASN A 180 -11.70 -3.64 -10.80
CA ASN A 180 -12.88 -3.51 -9.98
C ASN A 180 -13.19 -2.03 -9.65
N PRO A 181 -14.42 -1.72 -9.16
CA PRO A 181 -14.82 -0.36 -8.79
C PRO A 181 -13.94 0.28 -7.71
N ARG A 182 -13.47 -0.48 -6.71
CA ARG A 182 -12.60 0.01 -5.64
C ARG A 182 -11.27 0.55 -6.17
N ASN A 183 -10.59 -0.23 -7.01
CA ASN A 183 -9.32 0.20 -7.61
C ASN A 183 -9.52 1.39 -8.56
N ALA A 184 -10.63 1.40 -9.31
CA ALA A 184 -10.99 2.51 -10.15
C ALA A 184 -11.28 3.80 -9.35
N ALA A 185 -11.96 3.69 -8.19
CA ALA A 185 -12.21 4.81 -7.29
C ALA A 185 -10.90 5.35 -6.70
N SER A 186 -10.05 4.47 -6.15
CA SER A 186 -8.76 4.85 -5.56
C SER A 186 -7.84 5.53 -6.57
N GLY A 187 -7.71 4.95 -7.76
CA GLY A 187 -6.91 5.52 -8.84
C GLY A 187 -7.45 6.86 -9.34
N SER A 188 -8.78 7.01 -9.43
CA SER A 188 -9.43 8.24 -9.86
C SER A 188 -9.30 9.36 -8.81
N LEU A 189 -9.42 9.05 -7.52
CA LEU A 189 -9.26 10.03 -6.44
C LEU A 189 -7.85 10.62 -6.39
N LYS A 190 -6.84 9.87 -6.82
CA LYS A 190 -5.43 10.28 -6.85
C LYS A 190 -4.95 10.79 -8.22
N LEU A 191 -5.85 11.20 -9.10
CA LEU A 191 -5.49 11.90 -10.34
C LEU A 191 -4.97 13.30 -10.03
N LEU A 192 -3.97 13.76 -10.79
CA LEU A 192 -3.36 15.07 -10.58
C LEU A 192 -4.21 16.23 -11.11
N ASP A 193 -5.05 15.96 -12.10
CA ASP A 193 -5.97 16.93 -12.65
C ASP A 193 -7.36 16.75 -12.02
N PRO A 194 -7.80 17.68 -11.17
CA PRO A 194 -9.14 17.61 -10.57
C PRO A 194 -10.29 17.64 -11.60
N SER A 195 -10.07 18.17 -12.80
CA SER A 195 -11.10 18.18 -13.85
C SER A 195 -11.39 16.77 -14.37
N GLU A 196 -10.38 15.92 -14.45
CA GLU A 196 -10.53 14.51 -14.78
C GLU A 196 -11.26 13.74 -13.68
N VAL A 197 -11.03 14.07 -12.40
CA VAL A 197 -11.77 13.45 -11.28
C VAL A 197 -13.28 13.68 -11.42
N ALA A 198 -13.69 14.90 -11.82
CA ALA A 198 -15.10 15.22 -12.05
C ALA A 198 -15.74 14.32 -13.13
N ARG A 199 -14.99 13.94 -14.17
CA ARG A 199 -15.47 13.07 -15.27
C ARG A 199 -15.61 11.60 -14.84
N ARG A 200 -14.91 11.18 -13.79
CA ARG A 200 -14.93 9.80 -13.29
C ARG A 200 -16.25 9.40 -12.65
N GLY A 201 -17.08 10.37 -12.22
CA GLY A 201 -18.38 10.10 -11.62
C GLY A 201 -18.30 9.41 -10.27
N LEU A 202 -17.32 9.79 -9.45
CA LEU A 202 -17.17 9.30 -8.08
C LEU A 202 -18.31 9.79 -7.19
N MET A 203 -18.63 9.02 -6.15
CA MET A 203 -19.52 9.41 -5.06
C MET A 203 -18.84 9.17 -3.71
N CYS A 204 -19.29 9.88 -2.69
CA CYS A 204 -18.83 9.69 -1.32
C CYS A 204 -19.99 9.27 -0.42
N THR A 205 -19.71 8.43 0.57
CA THR A 205 -20.63 8.16 1.69
C THR A 205 -19.87 8.29 2.99
N LEU A 206 -20.46 8.99 3.96
CA LEU A 206 -19.81 9.30 5.23
C LEU A 206 -20.43 8.46 6.35
N TYR A 207 -19.60 7.88 7.20
CA TYR A 207 -20.03 6.86 8.15
C TYR A 207 -19.48 7.03 9.57
N HIS A 208 -18.63 8.03 9.85
CA HIS A 208 -18.10 8.18 11.21
C HIS A 208 -17.58 9.59 11.49
N ILE A 209 -18.06 10.19 12.58
CA ILE A 209 -17.48 11.39 13.19
C ILE A 209 -16.70 10.93 14.42
N PRO A 210 -15.37 11.16 14.51
CA PRO A 210 -14.61 10.87 15.71
C PRO A 210 -15.19 11.62 16.93
N SER A 211 -15.47 10.88 18.01
CA SER A 211 -16.16 11.41 19.21
C SER A 211 -15.39 12.48 19.97
N GLN A 212 -14.10 12.62 19.69
CA GLN A 212 -13.21 13.57 20.32
C GLN A 212 -13.37 14.96 19.67
N GLY A 213 -14.33 15.73 20.06
CA GLY A 213 -14.54 17.09 19.54
C GLY A 213 -15.98 17.40 19.16
N VAL A 214 -16.89 16.47 19.37
CA VAL A 214 -18.33 16.65 19.16
C VAL A 214 -19.10 16.17 20.39
N SER A 215 -20.23 16.83 20.70
CA SER A 215 -21.06 16.50 21.86
C SER A 215 -22.36 15.83 21.42
N PHE A 216 -22.26 14.57 20.94
CA PHE A 216 -23.40 13.71 20.67
C PHE A 216 -23.46 12.58 21.71
N ALA A 217 -24.65 12.10 22.02
CA ALA A 217 -24.82 10.95 22.91
C ALA A 217 -24.57 9.64 22.15
N THR A 218 -25.00 9.57 20.91
CA THR A 218 -24.92 8.36 20.11
C THR A 218 -24.28 8.62 18.73
N HIS A 219 -23.78 7.54 18.13
CA HIS A 219 -23.25 7.53 16.77
C HIS A 219 -24.34 7.86 15.72
N ASP A 220 -25.54 7.35 15.91
CA ASP A 220 -26.67 7.62 15.01
C ASP A 220 -27.09 9.09 15.08
N GLU A 221 -27.12 9.71 16.28
CA GLU A 221 -27.38 11.13 16.44
C GLU A 221 -26.33 11.97 15.68
N ALA A 222 -25.04 11.62 15.78
CA ALA A 222 -23.96 12.31 15.07
C ALA A 222 -24.13 12.20 13.55
N LEU A 223 -24.50 11.04 13.01
CA LEU A 223 -24.73 10.85 11.59
C LEU A 223 -26.02 11.54 11.11
N ASN A 224 -27.08 11.57 11.92
CA ASN A 224 -28.31 12.32 11.62
C ASN A 224 -28.02 13.83 11.55
N ALA A 225 -27.21 14.36 12.47
CA ALA A 225 -26.75 15.73 12.43
C ALA A 225 -25.93 16.01 11.14
N ALA A 226 -24.98 15.15 10.81
CA ALA A 226 -24.20 15.26 9.57
C ALA A 226 -25.10 15.28 8.31
N ALA A 227 -26.10 14.42 8.25
CA ALA A 227 -27.10 14.41 7.17
C ALA A 227 -27.87 15.72 7.09
N SER A 228 -28.27 16.30 8.22
CA SER A 228 -28.96 17.60 8.29
C SER A 228 -28.09 18.76 7.82
N TRP A 229 -26.78 18.64 7.90
CA TRP A 229 -25.81 19.61 7.38
C TRP A 229 -25.57 19.44 5.87
N GLY A 230 -26.22 18.48 5.22
CA GLY A 230 -26.11 18.19 3.78
C GLY A 230 -24.95 17.27 3.42
N LEU A 231 -24.36 16.60 4.40
CA LEU A 231 -23.31 15.61 4.17
C LEU A 231 -23.92 14.29 3.70
N PRO A 232 -23.26 13.56 2.78
CA PRO A 232 -23.78 12.32 2.21
C PRO A 232 -23.62 11.13 3.18
N VAL A 233 -24.57 10.99 4.08
CA VAL A 233 -24.66 9.86 5.02
C VAL A 233 -25.64 8.83 4.46
N SER A 234 -25.29 7.53 4.58
CA SER A 234 -26.16 6.44 4.12
C SER A 234 -27.46 6.36 4.94
N ASP A 235 -28.58 6.18 4.26
CA ASP A 235 -29.89 5.88 4.83
C ASP A 235 -30.08 4.37 5.12
N LYS A 236 -29.11 3.53 4.74
CA LYS A 236 -29.15 2.07 4.89
C LYS A 236 -28.68 1.58 6.26
N ARG A 237 -28.50 2.47 7.22
CA ARG A 237 -28.14 2.09 8.59
C ARG A 237 -29.37 1.75 9.42
N ARG A 238 -29.20 0.89 10.42
CA ARG A 238 -30.27 0.46 11.34
C ARG A 238 -29.72 0.36 12.76
N ILE A 239 -30.47 0.91 13.72
CA ILE A 239 -30.18 0.71 15.14
C ILE A 239 -30.89 -0.57 15.59
N VAL A 240 -30.13 -1.43 16.30
CA VAL A 240 -30.57 -2.75 16.75
C VAL A 240 -30.16 -2.99 18.20
N HIS A 241 -30.86 -3.90 18.87
CA HIS A 241 -30.80 -4.12 20.32
C HIS A 241 -30.09 -5.41 20.73
N GLY A 242 -29.78 -6.28 19.79
CA GLY A 242 -29.13 -7.57 20.10
C GLY A 242 -28.75 -8.36 18.86
N ILE A 243 -28.23 -9.57 19.11
CA ILE A 243 -27.65 -10.44 18.08
C ILE A 243 -28.69 -10.86 17.02
N ASP A 244 -29.91 -11.17 17.42
CA ASP A 244 -30.96 -11.62 16.49
C ASP A 244 -31.28 -10.53 15.45
N GLU A 245 -31.34 -9.27 15.86
CA GLU A 245 -31.59 -8.15 14.95
C GLU A 245 -30.36 -7.84 14.09
N ILE A 246 -29.15 -8.06 14.61
CA ILE A 246 -27.89 -7.98 13.82
C ILE A 246 -27.92 -9.03 12.72
N GLU A 247 -28.27 -10.29 13.06
CA GLU A 247 -28.34 -11.39 12.10
C GLU A 247 -29.42 -11.16 11.03
N GLU A 248 -30.59 -10.61 11.43
CA GLU A 248 -31.64 -10.20 10.48
C GLU A 248 -31.12 -9.17 9.47
N TYR A 249 -30.37 -8.14 9.95
CA TYR A 249 -29.80 -7.11 9.11
C TYR A 249 -28.73 -7.69 8.15
N ILE A 250 -27.90 -8.60 8.62
CA ILE A 250 -26.90 -9.29 7.79
C ILE A 250 -27.59 -10.11 6.70
N ARG A 251 -28.56 -10.94 7.05
CA ARG A 251 -29.32 -11.78 6.09
C ARG A 251 -30.03 -10.94 5.02
N TYR A 252 -30.64 -9.83 5.42
CA TYR A 252 -31.29 -8.91 4.50
C TYR A 252 -30.30 -8.37 3.48
N TRP A 253 -29.15 -7.83 3.93
CA TRP A 253 -28.18 -7.21 3.04
C TRP A 253 -27.33 -8.21 2.28
N ASP A 254 -27.18 -9.44 2.70
CA ASP A 254 -26.51 -10.47 1.89
C ASP A 254 -27.24 -10.71 0.56
N THR A 255 -28.57 -10.52 0.56
CA THR A 255 -29.40 -10.60 -0.65
C THR A 255 -29.52 -9.26 -1.37
N GLU A 256 -29.92 -8.20 -0.66
CA GLU A 256 -30.30 -6.91 -1.24
C GLU A 256 -29.10 -6.08 -1.73
N ARG A 257 -27.89 -6.32 -1.23
CA ARG A 257 -26.66 -5.62 -1.70
C ARG A 257 -26.42 -5.74 -3.21
N LYS A 258 -26.91 -6.80 -3.84
CA LYS A 258 -26.77 -7.05 -5.27
C LYS A 258 -27.50 -6.02 -6.15
N PHE A 259 -28.47 -5.33 -5.58
CA PHE A 259 -29.27 -4.29 -6.25
C PHE A 259 -28.77 -2.87 -5.95
N LEU A 260 -27.71 -2.74 -5.13
CA LEU A 260 -27.09 -1.44 -4.88
C LEU A 260 -26.33 -0.96 -6.12
N PRO A 261 -26.29 0.35 -6.38
CA PRO A 261 -25.55 0.90 -7.51
C PRO A 261 -24.01 0.97 -7.28
N TYR A 262 -23.53 0.47 -6.15
CA TYR A 262 -22.12 0.47 -5.74
C TYR A 262 -21.75 -0.79 -4.98
N ALA A 263 -20.46 -1.09 -4.91
CA ALA A 263 -19.93 -2.28 -4.25
C ALA A 263 -19.97 -2.17 -2.71
N THR A 264 -20.31 -3.30 -2.07
CA THR A 264 -20.24 -3.48 -0.61
C THR A 264 -19.73 -4.89 -0.32
N ASP A 265 -18.81 -5.04 0.65
CA ASP A 265 -18.15 -6.31 0.98
C ASP A 265 -18.58 -6.89 2.34
N GLY A 266 -19.53 -6.23 3.03
CA GLY A 266 -19.96 -6.67 4.34
C GLY A 266 -20.88 -5.70 5.06
N ILE A 267 -20.94 -5.87 6.36
CA ILE A 267 -21.65 -5.05 7.34
C ILE A 267 -20.66 -4.54 8.38
N VAL A 268 -20.83 -3.31 8.85
CA VAL A 268 -20.13 -2.79 10.01
C VAL A 268 -21.09 -2.69 11.18
N ILE A 269 -20.72 -3.28 12.31
CA ILE A 269 -21.48 -3.28 13.55
C ILE A 269 -20.71 -2.42 14.55
N LYS A 270 -21.36 -1.39 15.07
CA LYS A 270 -20.74 -0.44 16.02
C LYS A 270 -21.61 -0.33 17.26
N ILE A 271 -21.01 -0.22 18.42
CA ILE A 271 -21.75 0.21 19.62
C ILE A 271 -22.19 1.66 19.39
N ASN A 272 -23.46 1.95 19.59
CA ASN A 272 -24.08 3.21 19.20
C ASN A 272 -23.72 4.36 20.19
N GLU A 273 -23.64 4.07 21.48
CA GLU A 273 -23.41 5.05 22.53
C GLU A 273 -21.92 5.47 22.56
N LEU A 274 -21.65 6.76 22.29
CA LEU A 274 -20.27 7.28 22.19
C LEU A 274 -19.50 7.21 23.51
N ALA A 275 -20.20 7.29 24.65
CA ALA A 275 -19.60 7.10 25.97
C ALA A 275 -19.00 5.68 26.13
N TYR A 276 -19.68 4.66 25.63
CA TYR A 276 -19.23 3.27 25.69
C TYR A 276 -18.15 2.97 24.64
N GLN A 277 -18.22 3.59 23.47
CA GLN A 277 -17.10 3.54 22.52
C GLN A 277 -15.81 4.07 23.14
N LYS A 278 -15.90 5.17 23.88
CA LYS A 278 -14.75 5.75 24.59
C LYS A 278 -14.25 4.86 25.72
N ALA A 279 -15.14 4.22 26.46
CA ALA A 279 -14.81 3.30 27.55
C ALA A 279 -14.09 2.04 27.05
N LEU A 280 -14.55 1.44 25.96
CA LEU A 280 -13.95 0.26 25.33
C LEU A 280 -12.61 0.58 24.65
N GLY A 281 -12.46 1.78 24.12
CA GLY A 281 -11.22 2.25 23.52
C GLY A 281 -10.81 1.50 22.25
N TYR A 282 -9.49 1.37 22.08
CA TYR A 282 -8.87 0.87 20.85
C TYR A 282 -7.76 -0.13 21.18
N THR A 283 -7.52 -1.04 20.27
CA THR A 283 -6.24 -1.76 20.17
C THR A 283 -5.26 -0.93 19.32
N ALA A 284 -4.02 -1.39 19.14
CA ALA A 284 -3.07 -0.72 18.25
C ALA A 284 -3.59 -0.59 16.81
N LYS A 285 -4.45 -1.52 16.35
CA LYS A 285 -4.88 -1.65 14.96
C LYS A 285 -6.37 -1.34 14.74
N SER A 286 -7.24 -1.61 15.72
CA SER A 286 -8.68 -1.55 15.54
C SER A 286 -9.43 -1.03 16.77
N PRO A 287 -10.63 -0.42 16.60
CA PRO A 287 -11.50 -0.09 17.70
C PRO A 287 -12.07 -1.37 18.36
N ARG A 288 -12.24 -1.36 19.69
CA ARG A 288 -12.87 -2.47 20.42
C ARG A 288 -14.41 -2.42 20.37
N TRP A 289 -14.95 -1.28 19.95
CA TRP A 289 -16.40 -0.99 19.90
C TRP A 289 -17.01 -1.18 18.52
N ALA A 290 -16.25 -1.64 17.53
CA ALA A 290 -16.74 -1.89 16.17
C ALA A 290 -16.08 -3.12 15.57
N VAL A 291 -16.85 -3.84 14.76
CA VAL A 291 -16.39 -5.01 14.02
C VAL A 291 -17.00 -5.01 12.62
N ALA A 292 -16.31 -5.55 11.65
CA ALA A 292 -16.81 -5.76 10.30
C ALA A 292 -17.18 -7.23 10.11
N PHE A 293 -18.42 -7.49 9.71
CA PHE A 293 -18.83 -8.80 9.19
C PHE A 293 -18.64 -8.79 7.68
N LYS A 294 -17.83 -9.69 7.16
CA LYS A 294 -17.64 -9.86 5.71
C LYS A 294 -18.58 -10.93 5.17
N PHE A 295 -19.30 -10.59 4.11
CA PHE A 295 -20.10 -11.59 3.39
C PHE A 295 -19.18 -12.67 2.83
N GLN A 296 -19.73 -13.89 2.71
CA GLN A 296 -18.99 -14.94 2.03
C GLN A 296 -18.67 -14.50 0.60
N ALA A 297 -17.46 -14.82 0.17
CA ALA A 297 -17.05 -14.53 -1.20
C ALA A 297 -18.01 -15.25 -2.17
N GLU A 298 -18.44 -14.51 -3.20
CA GLU A 298 -19.25 -15.12 -4.25
C GLU A 298 -18.46 -16.25 -4.91
N GLU A 299 -19.12 -17.39 -5.07
CA GLU A 299 -18.56 -18.58 -5.71
C GLU A 299 -19.23 -18.80 -7.06
N ALA A 300 -18.41 -19.20 -8.02
CA ALA A 300 -18.92 -19.62 -9.33
C ALA A 300 -18.35 -20.96 -9.72
N ARG A 301 -19.21 -21.85 -10.26
CA ARG A 301 -18.78 -23.14 -10.83
C ARG A 301 -18.56 -23.00 -12.32
N THR A 302 -17.44 -23.51 -12.79
CA THR A 302 -17.06 -23.46 -14.20
C THR A 302 -16.19 -24.65 -14.59
N LYS A 303 -15.98 -24.87 -15.89
CA LYS A 303 -15.14 -25.95 -16.39
C LYS A 303 -13.70 -25.47 -16.58
N LEU A 304 -12.74 -26.29 -16.14
CA LEU A 304 -11.33 -26.13 -16.42
C LEU A 304 -11.04 -26.66 -17.85
N LEU A 305 -10.75 -25.75 -18.77
CA LEU A 305 -10.53 -26.07 -20.18
C LEU A 305 -9.09 -26.53 -20.45
N SER A 306 -8.12 -25.86 -19.84
CA SER A 306 -6.69 -26.18 -19.98
C SER A 306 -5.89 -25.55 -18.85
N ILE A 307 -4.64 -25.98 -18.68
CA ILE A 307 -3.66 -25.36 -17.77
C ILE A 307 -2.51 -24.85 -18.62
N THR A 308 -2.17 -23.57 -18.44
CA THR A 308 -0.99 -22.95 -19.05
C THR A 308 0.03 -22.62 -17.95
N TYR A 309 1.30 -22.64 -18.30
CA TYR A 309 2.39 -22.38 -17.38
C TYR A 309 3.07 -21.08 -17.77
N GLN A 310 3.14 -20.14 -16.85
CA GLN A 310 3.71 -18.81 -17.08
C GLN A 310 5.01 -18.66 -16.30
N VAL A 311 6.02 -18.12 -16.97
CA VAL A 311 7.30 -17.79 -16.32
C VAL A 311 7.23 -16.37 -15.80
N GLY A 312 7.55 -16.16 -14.53
CA GLY A 312 7.65 -14.84 -13.93
C GLY A 312 9.03 -14.20 -14.10
N ARG A 313 9.16 -12.96 -13.73
CA ARG A 313 10.42 -12.17 -13.73
C ARG A 313 11.59 -12.89 -13.04
N THR A 314 11.31 -13.60 -11.96
CA THR A 314 12.30 -14.34 -11.17
C THR A 314 12.53 -15.77 -11.65
N GLY A 315 11.98 -16.13 -12.81
CA GLY A 315 12.05 -17.51 -13.34
C GLY A 315 10.99 -18.45 -12.75
N ALA A 316 10.23 -18.05 -11.72
CA ALA A 316 9.20 -18.89 -11.12
C ALA A 316 8.13 -19.29 -12.16
N VAL A 317 7.84 -20.59 -12.27
CA VAL A 317 6.82 -21.13 -13.18
C VAL A 317 5.50 -21.29 -12.41
N THR A 318 4.50 -20.51 -12.83
CA THR A 318 3.17 -20.49 -12.18
C THR A 318 2.14 -21.11 -13.11
N PRO A 319 1.42 -22.16 -12.67
CA PRO A 319 0.31 -22.73 -13.43
C PRO A 319 -0.92 -21.83 -13.36
N VAL A 320 -1.59 -21.67 -14.49
CA VAL A 320 -2.81 -20.87 -14.64
C VAL A 320 -3.90 -21.71 -15.29
N ALA A 321 -5.04 -21.82 -14.63
CA ALA A 321 -6.24 -22.43 -15.16
C ALA A 321 -6.89 -21.52 -16.20
N ASN A 322 -7.16 -22.04 -17.39
CA ASN A 322 -8.04 -21.42 -18.38
C ASN A 322 -9.44 -22.03 -18.21
N LEU A 323 -10.42 -21.19 -17.98
CA LEU A 323 -11.77 -21.58 -17.58
C LEU A 323 -12.79 -21.27 -18.66
N SER A 324 -13.90 -22.01 -18.69
CA SER A 324 -15.09 -21.53 -19.38
C SER A 324 -15.48 -20.18 -18.77
N PRO A 325 -15.82 -19.17 -19.59
CA PRO A 325 -16.20 -17.85 -19.05
C PRO A 325 -17.35 -17.97 -18.06
N VAL A 326 -17.20 -17.40 -16.88
CA VAL A 326 -18.23 -17.41 -15.82
C VAL A 326 -18.34 -16.04 -15.17
N GLN A 327 -19.56 -15.62 -14.87
CA GLN A 327 -19.80 -14.39 -14.11
C GLN A 327 -19.42 -14.63 -12.65
N LEU A 328 -18.64 -13.72 -12.07
CA LEU A 328 -18.21 -13.80 -10.67
C LEU A 328 -17.92 -12.40 -10.16
N ALA A 329 -18.63 -11.96 -9.15
CA ALA A 329 -18.49 -10.64 -8.53
C ALA A 329 -18.37 -9.50 -9.58
N GLY A 330 -19.40 -9.39 -10.44
CA GLY A 330 -19.56 -8.32 -11.42
C GLY A 330 -18.62 -8.37 -12.64
N THR A 331 -17.78 -9.39 -12.79
CA THR A 331 -16.88 -9.55 -13.95
C THR A 331 -16.93 -10.95 -14.55
N VAL A 332 -16.50 -11.08 -15.82
CA VAL A 332 -16.35 -12.37 -16.48
C VAL A 332 -14.98 -12.94 -16.20
N VAL A 333 -14.92 -14.00 -15.40
CA VAL A 333 -13.68 -14.74 -15.12
C VAL A 333 -13.43 -15.78 -16.19
N LYS A 334 -12.24 -15.75 -16.79
CA LYS A 334 -11.77 -16.71 -17.80
C LYS A 334 -10.50 -17.44 -17.37
N ARG A 335 -9.82 -16.96 -16.33
CA ARG A 335 -8.53 -17.49 -15.84
C ARG A 335 -8.50 -17.45 -14.32
N ALA A 336 -7.85 -18.45 -13.70
CA ALA A 336 -7.62 -18.47 -12.25
C ALA A 336 -6.22 -18.98 -11.94
N THR A 337 -5.62 -18.54 -10.85
CA THR A 337 -4.31 -19.06 -10.41
C THR A 337 -4.46 -20.48 -9.85
N LEU A 338 -3.45 -21.30 -10.10
CA LEU A 338 -3.28 -22.63 -9.50
C LEU A 338 -2.06 -22.66 -8.56
N ASN A 339 -1.55 -21.50 -8.18
CA ASN A 339 -0.45 -21.28 -7.25
C ASN A 339 0.85 -22.01 -7.66
N ASN A 340 0.91 -23.36 -7.51
CA ASN A 340 2.07 -24.19 -7.78
C ASN A 340 1.65 -25.66 -8.10
N GLN A 341 2.63 -26.51 -8.36
CA GLN A 341 2.39 -27.94 -8.65
C GLN A 341 1.79 -28.70 -7.44
N ASP A 342 2.22 -28.36 -6.25
CA ASP A 342 1.80 -29.07 -5.04
C ASP A 342 0.31 -28.80 -4.76
N PHE A 343 -0.16 -27.55 -5.01
CA PHE A 343 -1.57 -27.19 -4.95
C PHE A 343 -2.42 -28.02 -5.95
N ILE A 344 -1.96 -28.16 -7.19
CA ILE A 344 -2.65 -28.99 -8.20
C ILE A 344 -2.75 -30.45 -7.74
N ARG A 345 -1.69 -30.99 -7.13
CA ARG A 345 -1.66 -32.37 -6.62
C ARG A 345 -2.57 -32.55 -5.41
N GLN A 346 -2.53 -31.61 -4.46
CA GLN A 346 -3.34 -31.64 -3.24
C GLN A 346 -4.83 -31.61 -3.56
N MET A 347 -5.23 -30.76 -4.48
CA MET A 347 -6.62 -30.63 -4.93
C MET A 347 -7.02 -31.69 -5.96
N ASP A 348 -6.11 -32.56 -6.44
CA ASP A 348 -6.29 -33.52 -7.55
C ASP A 348 -6.95 -32.90 -8.77
N ILE A 349 -6.55 -31.67 -9.14
CA ILE A 349 -7.14 -30.92 -10.25
C ILE A 349 -6.78 -31.56 -11.58
N ARG A 350 -7.79 -31.75 -12.47
CA ARG A 350 -7.60 -32.33 -13.83
C ARG A 350 -8.31 -31.47 -14.87
N VAL A 351 -7.76 -31.46 -16.08
CA VAL A 351 -8.40 -30.79 -17.23
C VAL A 351 -9.75 -31.44 -17.50
N GLY A 352 -10.78 -30.63 -17.68
CA GLY A 352 -12.17 -31.06 -17.84
C GLY A 352 -12.99 -31.10 -16.55
N ASP A 353 -12.36 -30.94 -15.37
CA ASP A 353 -13.08 -30.84 -14.11
C ASP A 353 -14.02 -29.64 -14.06
N THR A 354 -15.12 -29.80 -13.33
CA THR A 354 -15.91 -28.67 -12.84
C THR A 354 -15.28 -28.18 -11.55
N VAL A 355 -14.90 -26.91 -11.54
CA VAL A 355 -14.18 -26.28 -10.41
C VAL A 355 -14.98 -25.13 -9.84
N THR A 356 -14.86 -24.90 -8.53
CA THR A 356 -15.41 -23.73 -7.85
C THR A 356 -14.34 -22.66 -7.79
N VAL A 357 -14.68 -21.46 -8.25
CA VAL A 357 -13.82 -20.30 -8.34
C VAL A 357 -14.33 -19.19 -7.45
N VAL A 358 -13.43 -18.54 -6.70
CA VAL A 358 -13.69 -17.31 -5.95
C VAL A 358 -12.67 -16.25 -6.36
N LYS A 359 -12.97 -14.98 -6.07
CA LYS A 359 -11.95 -13.92 -6.13
C LYS A 359 -11.31 -13.75 -4.76
N GLY A 360 -10.03 -14.08 -4.64
CA GLY A 360 -9.23 -13.79 -3.46
C GLY A 360 -8.97 -12.29 -3.35
N GLY A 361 -9.29 -11.68 -2.20
CA GLY A 361 -9.21 -10.23 -2.03
C GLY A 361 -10.05 -9.45 -3.04
N GLU A 362 -11.15 -10.07 -3.53
CA GLU A 362 -12.07 -9.54 -4.55
C GLU A 362 -11.43 -9.23 -5.92
N ILE A 363 -10.16 -9.57 -6.12
CA ILE A 363 -9.39 -9.22 -7.32
C ILE A 363 -8.93 -10.45 -8.09
N ILE A 364 -8.19 -11.36 -7.46
CA ILE A 364 -7.51 -12.46 -8.14
C ILE A 364 -8.35 -13.74 -8.10
N PRO A 365 -8.84 -14.26 -9.25
CA PRO A 365 -9.56 -15.52 -9.28
C PRO A 365 -8.65 -16.69 -8.88
N LYS A 366 -9.14 -17.53 -7.97
CA LYS A 366 -8.50 -18.76 -7.53
C LYS A 366 -9.49 -19.91 -7.49
N ILE A 367 -9.02 -21.12 -7.73
CA ILE A 367 -9.81 -22.34 -7.54
C ILE A 367 -9.74 -22.71 -6.05
N ILE A 368 -10.90 -23.05 -5.47
CA ILE A 368 -11.01 -23.46 -4.06
C ILE A 368 -11.53 -24.88 -3.90
N ASP A 369 -12.23 -25.43 -4.92
CA ASP A 369 -12.79 -26.76 -4.86
C ASP A 369 -12.92 -27.39 -6.23
N VAL A 370 -12.98 -28.73 -6.26
CA VAL A 370 -13.18 -29.57 -7.46
C VAL A 370 -14.36 -30.49 -7.26
N ASP A 371 -15.37 -30.38 -8.10
CA ASP A 371 -16.54 -31.29 -8.08
C ASP A 371 -16.17 -32.63 -8.71
N LEU A 372 -15.69 -33.55 -7.87
CA LEU A 372 -15.29 -34.90 -8.29
C LEU A 372 -16.46 -35.72 -8.86
N SER A 373 -17.72 -35.41 -8.53
CA SER A 373 -18.90 -36.10 -9.03
C SER A 373 -19.16 -35.82 -10.51
N GLN A 374 -18.69 -34.67 -11.01
CA GLN A 374 -18.83 -34.27 -12.42
C GLN A 374 -17.53 -34.46 -13.23
N ARG A 375 -16.57 -35.17 -12.68
CA ARG A 375 -15.29 -35.42 -13.37
C ARG A 375 -15.50 -36.30 -14.62
N PRO A 376 -15.02 -35.87 -15.79
CA PRO A 376 -15.11 -36.68 -16.98
C PRO A 376 -14.37 -38.04 -16.87
N ALA A 377 -14.96 -39.10 -17.40
CA ALA A 377 -14.29 -40.37 -17.46
C ALA A 377 -13.00 -40.23 -18.32
N GLY A 378 -11.85 -40.63 -17.77
CA GLY A 378 -10.56 -40.51 -18.46
C GLY A 378 -9.83 -39.20 -18.25
N ALA A 379 -10.32 -38.29 -17.38
CA ALA A 379 -9.60 -37.08 -17.00
C ALA A 379 -8.23 -37.41 -16.39
N SER A 380 -7.13 -37.04 -17.08
CA SER A 380 -5.76 -37.34 -16.67
C SER A 380 -5.20 -36.22 -15.78
N ARG A 381 -4.28 -36.59 -14.88
CA ARG A 381 -3.54 -35.61 -14.08
C ARG A 381 -2.68 -34.74 -14.99
N PRO A 382 -2.65 -33.43 -14.82
CA PRO A 382 -1.79 -32.56 -15.59
C PRO A 382 -0.33 -32.85 -15.27
N VAL A 383 0.49 -32.87 -16.32
CA VAL A 383 1.93 -33.04 -16.20
C VAL A 383 2.53 -31.64 -16.10
N PHE A 384 3.28 -31.39 -15.03
CA PHE A 384 4.02 -30.15 -14.88
C PHE A 384 5.23 -30.17 -15.83
N PRO A 385 5.56 -29.05 -16.53
CA PRO A 385 6.66 -29.04 -17.47
C PRO A 385 8.00 -29.30 -16.78
N GLU A 386 8.85 -30.10 -17.41
CA GLU A 386 10.23 -30.34 -16.98
C GLU A 386 11.19 -29.26 -17.47
N VAL A 387 10.77 -28.54 -18.52
CA VAL A 387 11.54 -27.50 -19.18
C VAL A 387 10.76 -26.18 -19.17
N CYS A 388 11.47 -25.07 -19.16
CA CYS A 388 10.89 -23.74 -19.25
C CYS A 388 10.06 -23.57 -20.52
N PRO A 389 8.78 -23.18 -20.44
CA PRO A 389 7.93 -23.02 -21.63
C PRO A 389 8.42 -21.93 -22.59
N ASP A 390 9.25 -20.98 -22.12
CA ASP A 390 9.69 -19.85 -22.93
C ASP A 390 11.09 -20.05 -23.55
N CYS A 391 12.02 -20.73 -22.85
CA CYS A 391 13.40 -20.88 -23.36
C CYS A 391 13.90 -22.32 -23.42
N GLY A 392 13.10 -23.32 -23.06
CA GLY A 392 13.44 -24.72 -23.13
C GLY A 392 14.48 -25.24 -22.13
N THR A 393 14.97 -24.39 -21.24
CA THR A 393 15.96 -24.80 -20.22
C THR A 393 15.29 -25.67 -19.15
N ALA A 394 15.96 -26.73 -18.69
CA ALA A 394 15.47 -27.60 -17.63
C ALA A 394 15.12 -26.78 -16.36
N LEU A 395 13.93 -27.02 -15.80
CA LEU A 395 13.48 -26.36 -14.58
C LEU A 395 14.14 -26.99 -13.35
N VAL A 396 14.37 -26.16 -12.33
CA VAL A 396 14.92 -26.60 -11.05
C VAL A 396 13.93 -26.30 -9.92
N LYS A 397 13.91 -27.15 -8.90
CA LYS A 397 13.14 -26.92 -7.67
C LYS A 397 14.13 -27.08 -6.51
N GLU A 398 14.35 -26.02 -5.78
CA GLU A 398 15.20 -26.03 -4.58
C GLU A 398 14.46 -26.76 -3.44
N GLU A 399 15.21 -27.39 -2.56
CA GLU A 399 14.65 -28.08 -1.40
C GLU A 399 13.98 -27.05 -0.46
N GLY A 400 12.74 -27.34 -0.08
CA GLY A 400 11.91 -26.41 0.72
C GLY A 400 11.12 -25.38 -0.11
N GLU A 401 11.39 -25.20 -1.40
CA GLU A 401 10.64 -24.30 -2.26
C GLU A 401 9.40 -24.96 -2.87
N ALA A 402 8.27 -24.23 -2.87
CA ALA A 402 7.00 -24.71 -3.43
C ALA A 402 6.93 -24.57 -4.96
N LYS A 403 7.84 -23.82 -5.56
CA LYS A 403 7.81 -23.47 -7.00
C LYS A 403 8.98 -24.05 -7.75
N TRP A 404 8.75 -24.30 -9.03
CA TRP A 404 9.79 -24.60 -10.00
C TRP A 404 10.31 -23.32 -10.63
N PHE A 405 11.60 -23.24 -10.94
CA PHE A 405 12.25 -22.06 -11.49
C PHE A 405 13.02 -22.41 -12.76
N CYS A 406 12.99 -21.47 -13.72
CA CYS A 406 13.90 -21.47 -14.83
C CYS A 406 15.24 -20.85 -14.40
N PRO A 407 16.34 -21.60 -14.38
CA PRO A 407 17.65 -21.10 -13.95
C PRO A 407 18.34 -20.21 -14.99
N ASN A 408 17.80 -20.11 -16.21
CA ASN A 408 18.40 -19.33 -17.29
C ASN A 408 18.07 -17.83 -17.16
N ILE A 409 18.64 -17.19 -16.15
CA ILE A 409 18.33 -15.81 -15.74
C ILE A 409 18.64 -14.80 -16.85
N ASP A 410 19.72 -15.02 -17.63
CA ASP A 410 20.22 -14.08 -18.62
C ASP A 410 19.86 -14.48 -20.07
N GLY A 411 19.30 -15.67 -20.27
CA GLY A 411 18.92 -16.16 -21.60
C GLY A 411 17.42 -16.39 -21.80
N CYS A 412 16.63 -16.40 -20.72
CA CYS A 412 15.19 -16.55 -20.83
C CYS A 412 14.52 -15.22 -21.23
N PRO A 413 13.84 -15.15 -22.38
CA PRO A 413 13.24 -13.90 -22.86
C PRO A 413 12.31 -13.23 -21.84
N THR A 414 11.47 -14.00 -21.19
CA THR A 414 10.52 -13.49 -20.18
C THR A 414 11.22 -12.94 -18.94
N GLN A 415 12.28 -13.60 -18.48
CA GLN A 415 13.07 -13.09 -17.35
C GLN A 415 13.79 -11.79 -17.70
N ILE A 416 14.41 -11.72 -18.90
CA ILE A 416 15.06 -10.51 -19.38
C ILE A 416 14.06 -9.36 -19.48
N LYS A 417 12.94 -9.56 -20.20
CA LYS A 417 11.88 -8.54 -20.32
C LYS A 417 11.37 -8.10 -18.95
N GLY A 418 11.12 -9.06 -18.06
CA GLY A 418 10.65 -8.75 -16.69
C GLY A 418 11.67 -7.97 -15.84
N LYS A 419 12.98 -8.22 -15.98
CA LYS A 419 14.03 -7.41 -15.37
C LYS A 419 14.05 -5.98 -15.91
N LEU A 420 13.91 -5.81 -17.24
CA LEU A 420 13.86 -4.50 -17.88
C LEU A 420 12.64 -3.67 -17.44
N VAL A 421 11.46 -4.31 -17.38
CA VAL A 421 10.23 -3.70 -16.85
C VAL A 421 10.41 -3.27 -15.39
N HIS A 422 10.96 -4.15 -14.56
CA HIS A 422 11.24 -3.86 -13.16
C HIS A 422 12.20 -2.68 -13.01
N PHE A 423 13.30 -2.67 -13.77
CA PHE A 423 14.29 -1.60 -13.72
C PHE A 423 13.68 -0.22 -14.02
N LEU A 424 12.83 -0.12 -15.04
CA LEU A 424 12.16 1.15 -15.38
C LEU A 424 10.98 1.48 -14.47
N SER A 425 10.50 0.55 -13.65
CA SER A 425 9.31 0.74 -12.84
C SER A 425 9.40 1.97 -11.94
N ARG A 426 8.22 2.46 -11.52
CA ARG A 426 8.10 3.67 -10.71
C ARG A 426 8.88 3.61 -9.39
N LYS A 427 8.87 2.45 -8.73
CA LYS A 427 9.57 2.21 -7.46
C LYS A 427 11.09 2.03 -7.62
N ALA A 428 11.53 1.78 -8.85
CA ALA A 428 12.94 1.62 -9.22
C ALA A 428 13.47 2.93 -9.84
N MET A 429 13.72 2.95 -11.15
CA MET A 429 14.30 4.11 -11.84
C MET A 429 13.26 5.16 -12.25
N ASN A 430 11.96 4.91 -12.06
CA ASN A 430 10.85 5.80 -12.38
C ASN A 430 10.87 6.36 -13.81
N VAL A 431 11.12 5.48 -14.77
CA VAL A 431 11.14 5.82 -16.20
C VAL A 431 9.83 5.44 -16.86
N LEU A 432 9.32 6.33 -17.71
CA LEU A 432 8.01 6.22 -18.34
C LEU A 432 8.02 5.27 -19.53
N ALA A 433 7.79 3.97 -19.30
CA ALA A 433 7.60 2.98 -20.36
C ALA A 433 6.60 1.91 -19.88
N GLY A 434 5.65 1.55 -20.75
CA GLY A 434 4.78 0.39 -20.53
C GLY A 434 5.45 -0.92 -20.98
N ASP A 435 4.93 -2.05 -20.49
CA ASP A 435 5.44 -3.39 -20.80
C ASP A 435 5.50 -3.67 -22.31
N ALA A 436 4.46 -3.26 -23.06
CA ALA A 436 4.41 -3.41 -24.52
C ALA A 436 5.55 -2.64 -25.23
N THR A 437 5.90 -1.46 -24.74
CA THR A 437 7.03 -0.67 -25.27
C THR A 437 8.36 -1.38 -25.04
N ILE A 438 8.57 -1.91 -23.85
CA ILE A 438 9.80 -2.65 -23.50
C ILE A 438 9.88 -3.94 -24.32
N GLU A 439 8.76 -4.60 -24.54
CA GLU A 439 8.69 -5.77 -25.41
C GLU A 439 9.06 -5.43 -26.87
N GLN A 440 8.57 -4.32 -27.42
CA GLN A 440 8.98 -3.86 -28.76
C GLN A 440 10.49 -3.57 -28.82
N MET A 441 11.02 -2.81 -27.85
CA MET A 441 12.46 -2.51 -27.78
C MET A 441 13.31 -3.79 -27.69
N TYR A 442 12.87 -4.77 -26.89
CA TYR A 442 13.52 -6.07 -26.78
C TYR A 442 13.49 -6.84 -28.09
N ASN A 443 12.34 -6.92 -28.76
CA ASN A 443 12.15 -7.66 -30.01
C ASN A 443 12.95 -7.03 -31.17
N LEU A 444 13.09 -5.72 -31.20
CA LEU A 444 13.93 -4.99 -32.15
C LEU A 444 15.43 -5.08 -31.82
N GLY A 445 15.81 -5.72 -30.71
CA GLY A 445 17.20 -5.85 -30.29
C GLY A 445 17.82 -4.54 -29.77
N LEU A 446 17.01 -3.53 -29.45
CA LEU A 446 17.48 -2.24 -28.95
C LEU A 446 17.93 -2.32 -27.50
N VAL A 447 17.34 -3.22 -26.70
CA VAL A 447 17.67 -3.39 -25.28
C VAL A 447 17.75 -4.87 -24.91
N ARG A 448 18.74 -5.24 -24.11
CA ARG A 448 18.95 -6.55 -23.50
C ARG A 448 19.26 -6.46 -22.02
N THR A 449 19.93 -5.39 -21.61
CA THR A 449 20.29 -5.10 -20.23
C THR A 449 19.78 -3.71 -19.82
N PRO A 450 19.66 -3.41 -18.53
CA PRO A 450 19.29 -2.09 -18.04
C PRO A 450 20.15 -0.94 -18.58
N ALA A 451 21.45 -1.16 -18.75
CA ALA A 451 22.38 -0.15 -19.25
C ALA A 451 22.07 0.27 -20.70
N ASP A 452 21.46 -0.61 -21.51
CA ASP A 452 21.16 -0.30 -22.91
C ASP A 452 20.16 0.86 -23.06
N PHE A 453 19.27 1.07 -22.09
CA PHE A 453 18.32 2.17 -22.14
C PHE A 453 19.00 3.53 -22.24
N TYR A 454 20.13 3.71 -21.56
CA TYR A 454 20.86 4.97 -21.52
C TYR A 454 21.68 5.24 -22.81
N SER A 455 21.73 4.29 -23.73
CA SER A 455 22.35 4.41 -25.06
C SER A 455 21.34 4.68 -26.17
N LEU A 456 20.04 4.65 -25.87
CA LEU A 456 18.98 4.81 -26.88
C LEU A 456 18.97 6.20 -27.47
N THR A 457 18.88 6.26 -28.78
CA THR A 457 18.74 7.50 -29.54
C THR A 457 17.29 7.79 -29.88
N LYS A 458 16.95 9.05 -30.09
CA LYS A 458 15.61 9.47 -30.54
C LYS A 458 15.20 8.76 -31.83
N GLY A 459 16.15 8.58 -32.77
CA GLY A 459 15.88 7.87 -34.02
C GLY A 459 15.43 6.43 -33.83
N GLN A 460 16.06 5.70 -32.90
CA GLN A 460 15.66 4.34 -32.55
C GLN A 460 14.24 4.30 -31.88
N LEU A 461 13.93 5.26 -31.05
CA LEU A 461 12.63 5.35 -30.39
C LEU A 461 11.50 5.63 -31.38
N LEU A 462 11.78 6.39 -32.45
CA LEU A 462 10.81 6.66 -33.51
C LEU A 462 10.52 5.44 -34.41
N MET A 463 11.28 4.34 -34.27
CA MET A 463 11.00 3.07 -34.95
C MET A 463 9.93 2.22 -34.21
N LEU A 464 9.56 2.60 -32.98
CA LEU A 464 8.54 1.91 -32.21
C LEU A 464 7.14 2.24 -32.72
N ASP A 465 6.26 1.25 -32.75
CA ASP A 465 4.88 1.43 -33.17
C ASP A 465 4.15 2.42 -32.26
N GLY A 466 3.45 3.37 -32.86
CA GLY A 466 2.71 4.41 -32.14
C GLY A 466 3.55 5.54 -31.55
N TRP A 467 4.88 5.49 -31.65
CA TRP A 467 5.77 6.52 -31.13
C TRP A 467 5.97 7.68 -32.10
N LYS A 468 5.92 8.89 -31.54
CA LYS A 468 6.17 10.16 -32.24
C LYS A 468 7.20 10.98 -31.47
N GLU A 469 7.61 12.11 -32.04
CA GLU A 469 8.56 13.06 -31.46
C GLU A 469 8.32 13.33 -29.96
N LYS A 470 7.06 13.60 -29.59
CA LYS A 470 6.68 13.93 -28.21
C LYS A 470 6.89 12.74 -27.26
N SER A 471 6.53 11.53 -27.66
CA SER A 471 6.71 10.31 -26.86
C SER A 471 8.19 9.98 -26.67
N ALA A 472 8.98 10.04 -27.76
CA ALA A 472 10.41 9.81 -27.72
C ALA A 472 11.12 10.85 -26.81
N GLN A 473 10.77 12.12 -26.91
CA GLN A 473 11.36 13.16 -26.07
C GLN A 473 11.01 12.98 -24.59
N ARG A 474 9.75 12.61 -24.26
CA ARG A 474 9.33 12.33 -22.88
C ARG A 474 10.10 11.16 -22.26
N PHE A 475 10.26 10.08 -23.02
CA PHE A 475 11.01 8.92 -22.56
C PHE A 475 12.48 9.28 -22.28
N LEU A 476 13.16 9.96 -23.20
CA LEU A 476 14.54 10.42 -23.01
C LEU A 476 14.66 11.37 -21.81
N SER A 477 13.70 12.28 -21.63
CA SER A 477 13.69 13.17 -20.46
C SER A 477 13.49 12.40 -19.14
N SER A 478 12.67 11.34 -19.13
CA SER A 478 12.51 10.49 -17.94
C SER A 478 13.76 9.66 -17.64
N LEU A 479 14.48 9.18 -18.68
CA LEU A 479 15.78 8.53 -18.51
C LEU A 479 16.83 9.49 -17.93
N GLU A 480 16.86 10.75 -18.40
CA GLU A 480 17.77 11.74 -17.84
C GLU A 480 17.43 12.06 -16.37
N ALA A 481 16.14 12.17 -16.03
CA ALA A 481 15.71 12.37 -14.66
C ALA A 481 16.07 11.18 -13.76
N SER A 482 16.02 9.94 -14.28
CA SER A 482 16.33 8.73 -13.53
C SER A 482 17.78 8.64 -13.03
N ARG A 483 18.70 9.38 -13.65
CA ARG A 483 20.11 9.47 -13.17
C ARG A 483 20.24 10.06 -11.76
N LYS A 484 19.20 10.76 -11.30
CA LYS A 484 19.17 11.46 -10.00
C LYS A 484 18.43 10.69 -8.92
N VAL A 485 17.88 9.50 -9.22
CA VAL A 485 17.22 8.69 -8.19
C VAL A 485 18.21 8.28 -7.10
N THR A 486 17.73 8.08 -5.89
CA THR A 486 18.57 7.74 -4.74
C THR A 486 19.10 6.31 -4.83
N PHE A 487 20.20 6.03 -4.18
CA PHE A 487 20.90 4.75 -4.28
C PHE A 487 20.04 3.55 -3.84
N ASP A 488 19.18 3.71 -2.87
CA ASP A 488 18.23 2.66 -2.44
C ASP A 488 17.27 2.24 -3.56
N HIS A 489 16.77 3.20 -4.36
CA HIS A 489 15.97 2.92 -5.55
C HIS A 489 16.79 2.23 -6.64
N VAL A 490 18.04 2.65 -6.85
CA VAL A 490 18.94 2.00 -7.80
C VAL A 490 19.23 0.56 -7.39
N LEU A 491 19.53 0.33 -6.11
CA LEU A 491 19.77 -1.02 -5.57
C LEU A 491 18.54 -1.92 -5.75
N PHE A 492 17.35 -1.40 -5.48
CA PHE A 492 16.10 -2.11 -5.75
C PHE A 492 15.91 -2.38 -7.25
N ALA A 493 16.26 -1.42 -8.12
CA ALA A 493 16.17 -1.54 -9.57
C ALA A 493 17.03 -2.66 -10.16
N LEU A 494 18.14 -3.01 -9.53
CA LEU A 494 19.00 -4.14 -9.95
C LEU A 494 18.24 -5.48 -9.91
N GLY A 495 17.15 -5.56 -9.14
CA GLY A 495 16.26 -6.72 -9.12
C GLY A 495 16.87 -7.98 -8.49
N ILE A 496 17.75 -7.82 -7.51
CA ILE A 496 18.36 -8.92 -6.76
C ILE A 496 17.25 -9.76 -6.12
N ARG A 497 17.34 -11.08 -6.27
CA ARG A 497 16.32 -12.01 -5.75
C ARG A 497 16.19 -11.84 -4.23
N TYR A 498 14.97 -11.87 -3.71
CA TYR A 498 14.61 -11.64 -2.30
C TYR A 498 14.88 -10.22 -1.77
N VAL A 499 15.48 -9.33 -2.53
CA VAL A 499 15.69 -7.93 -2.13
C VAL A 499 14.49 -7.10 -2.59
N GLY A 500 13.61 -6.78 -1.65
CA GLY A 500 12.49 -5.86 -1.82
C GLY A 500 12.91 -4.40 -1.64
N GLU A 501 11.97 -3.48 -1.84
CA GLU A 501 12.19 -2.03 -1.68
C GLU A 501 12.74 -1.68 -0.28
N THR A 502 12.11 -2.19 0.78
CA THR A 502 12.54 -1.97 2.17
C THR A 502 13.94 -2.53 2.43
N THR A 503 14.20 -3.76 2.01
CA THR A 503 15.50 -4.41 2.18
C THR A 503 16.60 -3.67 1.42
N ALA A 504 16.31 -3.23 0.18
CA ALA A 504 17.26 -2.41 -0.60
C ALA A 504 17.61 -1.10 0.12
N LYS A 505 16.61 -0.46 0.75
CA LYS A 505 16.80 0.76 1.54
C LYS A 505 17.68 0.53 2.77
N GLU A 506 17.47 -0.55 3.51
CA GLU A 506 18.28 -0.86 4.69
C GLU A 506 19.73 -1.24 4.29
N ILE A 507 19.93 -2.03 3.21
CA ILE A 507 21.25 -2.34 2.68
C ILE A 507 21.95 -1.05 2.21
N ALA A 508 21.28 -0.21 1.43
CA ALA A 508 21.85 1.06 0.94
C ALA A 508 22.25 1.99 2.08
N ARG A 509 21.43 2.06 3.14
CA ARG A 509 21.73 2.87 4.33
C ARG A 509 22.93 2.33 5.11
N HIS A 510 23.04 0.99 5.25
CA HIS A 510 24.10 0.35 6.03
C HIS A 510 25.47 0.49 5.35
N PHE A 511 25.53 0.31 4.02
CA PHE A 511 26.79 0.29 3.28
C PHE A 511 27.16 1.63 2.64
N GLY A 512 26.18 2.50 2.36
CA GLY A 512 26.38 3.83 1.80
C GLY A 512 26.61 3.87 0.29
N ASP A 513 27.28 2.89 -0.31
CA ASP A 513 27.54 2.79 -1.74
C ASP A 513 27.59 1.36 -2.25
N ILE A 514 27.50 1.20 -3.58
CA ILE A 514 27.45 -0.11 -4.24
C ILE A 514 28.75 -0.90 -4.11
N ASP A 515 29.91 -0.23 -4.06
CA ASP A 515 31.20 -0.90 -4.00
C ASP A 515 31.40 -1.53 -2.61
N ALA A 516 30.91 -0.85 -1.56
CA ALA A 516 30.86 -1.40 -0.21
C ALA A 516 29.91 -2.61 -0.11
N VAL A 517 28.74 -2.57 -0.79
CA VAL A 517 27.83 -3.73 -0.88
C VAL A 517 28.51 -4.88 -1.63
N ALA A 518 29.15 -4.61 -2.77
CA ALA A 518 29.83 -5.61 -3.59
C ALA A 518 31.01 -6.28 -2.86
N ALA A 519 31.71 -5.52 -2.01
CA ALA A 519 32.83 -6.02 -1.21
C ALA A 519 32.38 -6.71 0.11
N ALA A 520 31.10 -6.64 0.47
CA ALA A 520 30.61 -7.18 1.73
C ALA A 520 30.75 -8.71 1.79
N THR A 521 31.07 -9.21 2.99
CA THR A 521 31.00 -10.64 3.31
C THR A 521 29.57 -11.00 3.71
N ARG A 522 29.26 -12.32 3.74
CA ARG A 522 27.94 -12.80 4.21
C ARG A 522 27.63 -12.36 5.64
N GLU A 523 28.63 -12.41 6.52
CA GLU A 523 28.51 -12.02 7.92
C GLU A 523 28.14 -10.53 8.04
N ARG A 524 28.77 -9.66 7.24
CA ARG A 524 28.43 -8.23 7.20
C ARG A 524 27.05 -7.94 6.64
N LEU A 525 26.60 -8.72 5.67
CA LEU A 525 25.23 -8.61 5.14
C LEU A 525 24.19 -9.02 6.19
N LEU A 526 24.48 -10.01 7.04
CA LEU A 526 23.61 -10.44 8.15
C LEU A 526 23.53 -9.40 9.29
N GLU A 527 24.44 -8.43 9.36
CA GLU A 527 24.34 -7.31 10.31
C GLU A 527 23.28 -6.28 9.94
N VAL A 528 22.80 -6.30 8.68
CA VAL A 528 21.76 -5.40 8.19
C VAL A 528 20.42 -5.82 8.74
N GLN A 529 19.65 -4.88 9.25
CA GLN A 529 18.30 -5.14 9.75
C GLN A 529 17.43 -5.79 8.66
N ASP A 530 16.62 -6.78 9.03
CA ASP A 530 15.72 -7.54 8.15
C ASP A 530 16.41 -8.31 7.01
N VAL A 531 17.73 -8.53 7.10
CA VAL A 531 18.48 -9.39 6.18
C VAL A 531 18.81 -10.72 6.85
N GLY A 532 18.10 -11.78 6.47
CA GLY A 532 18.38 -13.17 6.88
C GLY A 532 19.33 -13.87 5.90
N GLU A 533 19.68 -15.13 6.21
CA GLU A 533 20.64 -15.94 5.45
C GLU A 533 20.32 -16.00 3.94
N VAL A 534 19.05 -16.25 3.58
CA VAL A 534 18.63 -16.34 2.18
C VAL A 534 18.85 -15.04 1.40
N ILE A 535 18.61 -13.89 2.05
CA ILE A 535 18.82 -12.57 1.43
C ILE A 535 20.31 -12.27 1.34
N ALA A 536 21.06 -12.53 2.41
CA ALA A 536 22.52 -12.34 2.45
C ALA A 536 23.21 -13.16 1.36
N ASP A 537 22.84 -14.44 1.21
CA ASP A 537 23.36 -15.31 0.15
C ASP A 537 23.02 -14.77 -1.24
N SER A 538 21.79 -14.36 -1.46
CA SER A 538 21.35 -13.81 -2.76
C SER A 538 22.11 -12.53 -3.15
N VAL A 539 22.33 -11.62 -2.19
CA VAL A 539 23.11 -10.39 -2.43
C VAL A 539 24.59 -10.74 -2.68
N TYR A 540 25.15 -11.61 -1.83
CA TYR A 540 26.54 -12.03 -1.95
C TYR A 540 26.83 -12.68 -3.30
N GLU A 541 25.99 -13.59 -3.77
CA GLU A 541 26.13 -14.27 -5.07
C GLU A 541 25.92 -13.32 -6.24
N TYR A 542 24.98 -12.38 -6.15
CA TYR A 542 24.73 -11.39 -7.20
C TYR A 542 25.98 -10.60 -7.55
N PHE A 543 26.71 -10.14 -6.55
CA PHE A 543 27.96 -9.37 -6.75
C PHE A 543 29.20 -10.23 -7.01
N ARG A 544 29.08 -11.55 -7.14
CA ARG A 544 30.14 -12.47 -7.61
C ARG A 544 29.97 -12.84 -9.08
N ASP A 545 28.81 -12.54 -9.67
CA ASP A 545 28.61 -12.71 -11.09
C ASP A 545 29.22 -11.54 -11.88
N ARG A 546 30.16 -11.89 -12.74
CA ARG A 546 30.90 -10.91 -13.55
C ARG A 546 29.99 -10.09 -14.48
N LYS A 547 28.92 -10.69 -15.01
CA LYS A 547 27.97 -10.00 -15.89
C LYS A 547 27.21 -8.89 -15.16
N HIS A 548 26.82 -9.15 -13.92
CA HIS A 548 26.14 -8.15 -13.08
C HIS A 548 27.09 -6.97 -12.79
N LEU A 549 28.37 -7.24 -12.50
CA LEU A 549 29.35 -6.18 -12.29
C LEU A 549 29.61 -5.36 -13.56
N GLU A 550 29.73 -6.02 -14.72
CA GLU A 550 29.87 -5.35 -16.02
C GLU A 550 28.67 -4.44 -16.35
N ASP A 551 27.44 -4.87 -16.01
CA ASP A 551 26.24 -4.05 -16.22
C ASP A 551 26.19 -2.86 -15.24
N ILE A 552 26.58 -3.08 -13.98
CA ILE A 552 26.75 -1.99 -13.00
C ILE A 552 27.77 -0.96 -13.46
N ASP A 553 28.92 -1.39 -13.98
CA ASP A 553 29.94 -0.48 -14.50
C ASP A 553 29.43 0.33 -15.69
N ARG A 554 28.66 -0.28 -16.58
CA ARG A 554 27.98 0.42 -17.69
C ARG A 554 26.95 1.44 -17.19
N LEU A 555 26.18 1.10 -16.15
CA LEU A 555 25.25 2.03 -15.51
C LEU A 555 25.98 3.19 -14.80
N LYS A 556 27.10 2.92 -14.13
CA LYS A 556 27.99 3.97 -13.57
C LYS A 556 28.49 4.90 -14.68
N ALA A 557 28.98 4.32 -15.79
CA ALA A 557 29.42 5.10 -16.96
C ALA A 557 28.28 5.93 -17.59
N ALA A 558 27.05 5.46 -17.51
CA ALA A 558 25.85 6.19 -17.93
C ALA A 558 25.46 7.32 -16.97
N GLY A 559 26.16 7.49 -15.84
CA GLY A 559 25.92 8.57 -14.88
C GLY A 559 24.86 8.28 -13.82
N ILE A 560 24.50 7.01 -13.61
CA ILE A 560 23.62 6.60 -12.51
C ILE A 560 24.36 6.73 -11.18
N ARG A 561 23.67 7.21 -10.17
CA ARG A 561 24.22 7.40 -8.83
C ARG A 561 24.17 6.09 -8.05
N PHE A 562 25.32 5.58 -7.63
CA PHE A 562 25.46 4.35 -6.85
C PHE A 562 25.93 4.58 -5.42
N SER A 563 25.69 5.75 -4.88
CA SER A 563 25.98 6.08 -3.48
C SER A 563 24.81 6.86 -2.89
N MET A 564 24.59 6.66 -1.60
CA MET A 564 23.72 7.56 -0.84
C MET A 564 24.29 8.98 -0.98
N GLU A 565 23.42 9.99 -1.07
CA GLU A 565 23.90 11.33 -0.76
C GLU A 565 24.36 11.27 0.69
N ASN A 566 25.66 11.16 0.87
CA ASN A 566 26.23 11.70 2.08
C ASN A 566 25.88 13.20 2.01
N GLY A 567 24.82 13.60 2.69
CA GLY A 567 24.89 14.86 3.36
C GLY A 567 26.23 14.73 4.06
N ALA A 568 27.27 15.40 3.56
CA ALA A 568 28.61 15.34 4.10
C ALA A 568 28.42 15.30 5.60
N ALA A 569 28.95 14.26 6.29
CA ALA A 569 28.81 14.19 7.72
C ALA A 569 29.15 15.58 8.19
N ALA A 570 28.15 16.34 8.64
CA ALA A 570 28.37 17.76 8.92
C ALA A 570 29.44 17.85 10.01
N SER A 571 29.57 16.77 10.81
CA SER A 571 30.64 16.54 11.77
C SER A 571 30.49 15.15 12.43
N ASP A 572 31.52 14.71 13.14
CA ASP A 572 31.49 13.56 14.06
C ASP A 572 31.15 13.99 15.51
N ALA A 573 30.53 15.16 15.68
CA ALA A 573 30.28 15.76 17.01
C ALA A 573 29.39 14.87 17.91
N LEU A 574 28.56 14.01 17.31
CA LEU A 574 27.66 13.09 18.02
C LEU A 574 28.08 11.62 17.87
N ALA A 575 29.33 11.35 17.39
CA ALA A 575 29.79 9.98 17.18
C ALA A 575 29.70 9.14 18.46
N GLY A 576 29.12 7.95 18.34
CA GLY A 576 28.91 7.03 19.47
C GLY A 576 27.74 7.39 20.39
N MET A 577 27.02 8.50 20.18
CA MET A 577 25.88 8.90 20.99
C MET A 577 24.57 8.35 20.42
N THR A 578 23.76 7.76 21.29
CA THR A 578 22.38 7.37 20.97
C THR A 578 21.40 8.41 21.50
N ILE A 579 20.65 9.05 20.62
CA ILE A 579 19.72 10.13 20.96
C ILE A 579 18.29 9.69 20.66
N VAL A 580 17.39 9.88 21.63
CA VAL A 580 15.95 9.66 21.46
C VAL A 580 15.27 11.00 21.35
N ILE A 581 14.38 11.19 20.36
CA ILE A 581 13.62 12.43 20.21
C ILE A 581 12.21 12.31 20.78
N SER A 582 11.71 13.39 21.42
CA SER A 582 10.35 13.46 21.97
C SER A 582 9.82 14.89 21.91
N GLY A 583 8.56 15.08 21.51
CA GLY A 583 7.94 16.40 21.38
C GLY A 583 8.00 16.96 19.95
N ASN A 584 7.69 18.25 19.82
CA ASN A 584 7.70 18.99 18.56
C ASN A 584 8.90 19.94 18.55
N PHE A 585 9.56 20.05 17.40
CA PHE A 585 10.77 20.84 17.17
C PHE A 585 10.49 21.99 16.19
N SER A 586 11.43 22.90 16.04
CA SER A 586 11.36 23.99 15.05
C SER A 586 11.39 23.46 13.60
N VAL A 587 11.91 22.24 13.40
CA VAL A 587 11.93 21.48 12.14
C VAL A 587 11.11 20.18 12.28
N SER A 588 10.86 19.48 11.18
CA SER A 588 10.17 18.19 11.25
C SER A 588 10.99 17.16 12.04
N ARG A 589 10.30 16.16 12.64
CA ARG A 589 10.99 15.07 13.35
C ARG A 589 12.01 14.34 12.49
N ASP A 590 11.70 14.15 11.22
CA ASP A 590 12.60 13.47 10.29
C ASP A 590 13.81 14.33 9.94
N GLU A 591 13.65 15.62 9.86
CA GLU A 591 14.76 16.56 9.74
C GLU A 591 15.65 16.55 10.98
N MET A 592 15.06 16.46 12.18
CA MET A 592 15.80 16.34 13.42
C MET A 592 16.60 15.04 13.51
N LYS A 593 16.02 13.91 13.04
CA LYS A 593 16.73 12.63 12.91
C LYS A 593 17.92 12.75 11.94
N ARG A 594 17.69 13.36 10.77
CA ARG A 594 18.76 13.60 9.79
C ARG A 594 19.90 14.45 10.38
N LEU A 595 19.59 15.48 11.17
CA LEU A 595 20.60 16.29 11.84
C LEU A 595 21.43 15.48 12.85
N ILE A 596 20.80 14.56 13.59
CA ILE A 596 21.50 13.67 14.50
C ILE A 596 22.45 12.74 13.71
N GLU A 597 21.94 12.09 12.67
CA GLU A 597 22.65 11.11 11.85
C GLU A 597 23.76 11.78 11.04
N ALA A 598 23.50 12.96 10.45
CA ALA A 598 24.50 13.75 9.73
C ALA A 598 25.68 14.21 10.59
N ASN A 599 25.54 14.22 11.91
CA ASN A 599 26.61 14.56 12.83
C ASN A 599 27.18 13.32 13.58
N GLY A 600 27.01 12.13 13.02
CA GLY A 600 27.58 10.87 13.53
C GLY A 600 26.82 10.25 14.71
N GLY A 601 25.67 10.81 15.11
CA GLY A 601 24.82 10.29 16.19
C GLY A 601 23.86 9.19 15.70
N ARG A 602 23.40 8.34 16.61
CA ARG A 602 22.40 7.30 16.36
C ARG A 602 21.05 7.73 16.91
N ASN A 603 20.01 7.75 16.07
CA ASN A 603 18.65 7.99 16.55
C ASN A 603 18.01 6.66 16.99
N SER A 604 17.29 6.67 18.14
CA SER A 604 16.52 5.53 18.64
C SER A 604 15.07 5.94 18.95
N SER A 605 14.15 5.00 18.76
CA SER A 605 12.71 5.24 19.03
C SER A 605 12.34 5.20 20.51
N SER A 606 13.10 4.47 21.34
CA SER A 606 12.82 4.24 22.76
C SER A 606 14.00 4.58 23.64
N VAL A 607 13.70 5.08 24.86
CA VAL A 607 14.72 5.36 25.89
C VAL A 607 15.16 4.06 26.56
N SER A 608 16.46 3.82 26.64
CA SER A 608 17.08 2.66 27.29
C SER A 608 18.34 3.05 28.03
N GLY A 609 18.94 2.15 28.79
CA GLY A 609 20.21 2.39 29.49
C GLY A 609 21.41 2.70 28.57
N LYS A 610 21.25 2.50 27.24
CA LYS A 610 22.24 2.86 26.21
C LYS A 610 21.96 4.24 25.59
N THR A 611 20.89 4.94 25.97
CA THR A 611 20.52 6.25 25.44
C THR A 611 21.41 7.32 26.08
N SER A 612 22.13 8.09 25.26
CA SER A 612 23.00 9.17 25.71
C SER A 612 22.22 10.41 26.09
N TYR A 613 21.20 10.77 25.29
CA TYR A 613 20.35 11.93 25.50
C TYR A 613 18.91 11.67 25.08
N LEU A 614 17.97 12.23 25.83
CA LEU A 614 16.60 12.44 25.38
C LEU A 614 16.48 13.89 24.88
N LEU A 615 16.38 14.08 23.58
CA LEU A 615 16.16 15.39 22.97
C LEU A 615 14.66 15.73 23.04
N ALA A 616 14.32 16.67 23.91
CA ALA A 616 12.95 17.08 24.19
C ALA A 616 12.62 18.41 23.50
N GLY A 617 11.66 18.37 22.59
CA GLY A 617 11.05 19.54 21.98
C GLY A 617 9.88 20.08 22.81
N SER A 618 9.02 20.91 22.22
CA SER A 618 7.79 21.37 22.89
C SER A 618 6.80 20.20 23.04
N LYS A 619 6.15 20.09 24.23
CA LYS A 619 5.22 19.00 24.58
C LYS A 619 5.82 17.59 24.40
N PRO A 620 6.92 17.25 25.09
CA PRO A 620 7.50 15.92 25.03
C PRO A 620 6.53 14.89 25.64
N GLY A 621 6.55 13.66 25.10
CA GLY A 621 5.69 12.58 25.59
C GLY A 621 6.05 12.18 27.04
N PRO A 622 5.05 12.11 27.96
CA PRO A 622 5.29 11.91 29.39
C PRO A 622 5.98 10.58 29.69
N GLU A 623 5.71 9.52 28.96
CA GLU A 623 6.34 8.20 29.17
C GLU A 623 7.85 8.22 28.87
N LYS A 624 8.29 8.88 27.79
CA LYS A 624 9.71 9.01 27.47
C LYS A 624 10.45 9.86 28.49
N MET A 625 9.80 10.93 29.00
CA MET A 625 10.34 11.78 30.05
C MET A 625 10.52 10.98 31.35
N LYS A 626 9.48 10.26 31.78
CA LYS A 626 9.52 9.40 32.96
C LYS A 626 10.60 8.33 32.85
N LYS A 627 10.68 7.66 31.70
CA LYS A 627 11.70 6.60 31.49
C LYS A 627 13.12 7.15 31.43
N ALA A 628 13.30 8.37 30.93
CA ALA A 628 14.61 9.04 30.97
C ALA A 628 15.02 9.36 32.41
N GLU A 629 14.09 9.83 33.24
CA GLU A 629 14.33 10.08 34.67
C GLU A 629 14.67 8.79 35.44
N GLU A 630 13.89 7.71 35.21
CA GLU A 630 14.11 6.38 35.83
C GLU A 630 15.48 5.80 35.48
N LEU A 631 15.97 6.01 34.26
CA LEU A 631 17.24 5.46 33.76
C LEU A 631 18.41 6.44 33.88
N GLY A 632 18.18 7.65 34.45
CA GLY A 632 19.20 8.69 34.58
C GLY A 632 19.70 9.25 33.23
N VAL A 633 18.88 9.17 32.16
CA VAL A 633 19.22 9.69 30.85
C VAL A 633 19.05 11.21 30.83
N LYS A 634 20.09 11.92 30.43
CA LYS A 634 20.07 13.39 30.40
C LYS A 634 19.08 13.87 29.34
N VAL A 635 18.17 14.75 29.75
CA VAL A 635 17.23 15.44 28.86
C VAL A 635 17.86 16.75 28.38
N ILE A 636 17.88 16.99 27.07
CA ILE A 636 18.38 18.22 26.44
C ILE A 636 17.30 18.84 25.56
N GLY A 637 17.32 20.17 25.46
CA GLY A 637 16.42 20.93 24.59
C GLY A 637 17.01 21.09 23.18
N GLU A 638 16.17 21.56 22.22
CA GLU A 638 16.59 21.76 20.82
C GLU A 638 17.76 22.74 20.71
N ASN A 639 17.82 23.80 21.50
CA ASN A 639 18.91 24.78 21.49
C ASN A 639 20.22 24.16 22.02
N GLU A 640 20.17 23.32 23.06
CA GLU A 640 21.34 22.63 23.58
C GLU A 640 21.85 21.62 22.54
N PHE A 641 20.96 20.89 21.89
CA PHE A 641 21.30 19.98 20.79
C PHE A 641 21.98 20.72 19.64
N ARG A 642 21.40 21.85 19.20
CA ARG A 642 22.01 22.67 18.12
C ARG A 642 23.38 23.25 18.49
N ALA A 643 23.64 23.48 19.77
CA ALA A 643 24.97 23.89 20.23
C ALA A 643 25.99 22.75 20.23
N MET A 644 25.56 21.47 20.23
CA MET A 644 26.42 20.30 20.17
C MET A 644 26.90 19.97 18.74
N ILE A 645 26.25 20.51 17.71
CA ILE A 645 26.58 20.28 16.31
C ILE A 645 27.14 21.56 15.68
N PRO A 646 28.09 21.46 14.71
CA PRO A 646 28.59 22.64 14.03
C PRO A 646 27.45 23.43 13.37
N SER A 647 27.45 24.75 13.56
CA SER A 647 26.50 25.63 12.87
C SER A 647 26.74 25.49 11.36
N ALA A 648 25.78 24.97 10.62
CA ALA A 648 25.77 25.09 9.18
C ALA A 648 25.84 26.60 8.87
N ALA A 649 26.90 27.03 8.23
CA ALA A 649 27.02 28.42 7.79
C ALA A 649 25.78 28.73 6.94
N THR A 650 24.88 29.50 7.50
CA THR A 650 23.79 30.15 6.77
C THR A 650 24.47 31.07 5.78
N GLY A 651 24.57 30.60 4.52
CA GLY A 651 24.87 31.47 3.41
C GLY A 651 23.73 32.51 3.35
N SER A 652 23.95 33.64 3.96
CA SER A 652 23.15 34.83 3.79
C SER A 652 23.44 35.37 2.38
N GLY A 653 22.79 34.77 1.36
CA GLY A 653 22.54 35.45 0.12
C GLY A 653 21.41 36.44 0.37
N GLN A 654 21.78 37.71 0.56
CA GLN A 654 20.87 38.82 0.40
C GLN A 654 20.23 38.70 -0.98
N ALA A 655 18.96 38.30 -1.05
CA ALA A 655 18.16 38.55 -2.23
C ALA A 655 17.98 40.06 -2.31
N GLU A 656 18.71 40.72 -3.21
CA GLU A 656 18.38 42.04 -3.70
C GLU A 656 16.97 41.98 -4.25
N ALA A 657 16.10 42.80 -3.71
CA ALA A 657 14.76 43.01 -4.19
C ALA A 657 14.85 43.62 -5.59
N GLU A 658 14.44 42.86 -6.60
CA GLU A 658 14.14 43.44 -7.92
C GLU A 658 12.99 44.44 -7.77
N PRO A 659 13.08 45.62 -8.40
CA PRO A 659 12.07 46.62 -8.29
C PRO A 659 10.79 46.18 -9.03
N ASP A 660 9.68 46.34 -8.35
CA ASP A 660 8.31 46.17 -8.84
C ASP A 660 8.05 47.01 -10.10
N LEU A 661 7.88 46.34 -11.22
CA LEU A 661 7.72 46.94 -12.57
C LEU A 661 6.24 47.21 -12.91
N PHE A 662 5.33 47.24 -11.94
CA PHE A 662 3.89 47.50 -12.14
C PHE A 662 3.29 48.58 -11.21
N SER A 663 4.05 49.59 -10.83
CA SER A 663 3.47 50.80 -10.25
C SER A 663 3.31 51.87 -11.33
N GLY A 664 2.23 51.83 -12.09
CA GLY A 664 1.88 52.89 -13.01
C GLY A 664 1.05 52.43 -14.18
N LEU A 665 -0.24 52.23 -13.93
CA LEU A 665 -1.36 52.50 -14.86
C LEU A 665 -2.67 52.10 -14.14
N LEU A 666 -3.32 53.11 -13.65
CA LEU A 666 -4.74 53.28 -13.27
C LEU A 666 -5.63 52.06 -13.18
#